data_dcea0f01e88f2012625539dc8bed38e1
#
_entry.id   dcea0f01e88f2012625539dc8bed38e1
#
_cell.length_a   1.000
_cell.length_b   1.000
_cell.length_c   1.000
_cell.angle_alpha   90.00
_cell.angle_beta   90.00
_cell.angle_gamma   90.00
#
_symmetry.space_group_name_H-M   'P 1'
#
loop_
_entity.id
_entity.type
_entity.pdbx_description
1 polymer ?
#
loop_
_entity_poly.entity_id
_entity_poly.type
_entity_poly.pdbx_seq_one_letter_code
_entity_poly.pdbx_strand_id
1 'polypeptide(L)'
;MRDDYLHALFSPQAIAVVGSFDSAGALARVVLSNLEGWGYQGRIVSVNWTSRNDPRALDDLKGIDLAVVCLAPEFVLEALEKVADMGVKAVIITSAGFREIGGQGYYLEESIIQLAERRNLTLLGPNCLGVASWADHLNASLIARLPSQGNIAFFSPSGSMCNAILDWAASEEIGFSKFASLGNRAVIDEASMLQFLAEDPQTSVIIGYLEGMNNGRRFARISQTITHEKPVIMLQAGMTEHGQKAISSHVGALTGSERAYQTALKQAGIIQVDNLSSLFDLARMFGTQPLPKGPNLAIVTNSGGAGILAADGMAGTSLILPRLGRDTAARLVDILPRHAQTSNLVDIGMDATPVQYAQALDTVLKDRQIQMALLVIAPGLGVDLPAIVRELVALPRAEGKAVAVCLIGQEGVMEEKRFLQRHGLPCYSNPKAALASFEAMLRYAGWKTKSYPVEVCYRRDKAKAERFLQDCLDARKTELFGFEVQPLLMAYELGFPRTELARTSKSAVKIAKRLACSVALKISSPHIEYKSDVGGVEVNLQTSEAVRQGFAQLTSRVQCQRSEAFISGCLVQEMILGKPAEVCIRVQRDPKFGPLIRFGLAGSQADIFQEYSMRLAPLSLEDAAGMMRELKVFSLLKRERGRDALDLRALEDVLLTVSQMTLDFPEIYTLEFDPVLVTSRGAWVAGARMSLLPQSE
;
A
#
# COMPACT_ATOMS: atom_id res chain seq x y z
N MET A 1 21.03 8.94 5.20
CA MET A 1 20.80 9.69 6.45
C MET A 1 21.33 8.83 7.57
N ARG A 2 22.12 9.36 8.52
CA ARG A 2 22.58 8.55 9.66
C ARG A 2 21.43 8.44 10.65
N ASP A 3 21.13 7.25 11.11
CA ASP A 3 20.00 6.94 12.03
C ASP A 3 20.07 7.78 13.33
N ASP A 4 21.28 8.13 13.78
CA ASP A 4 21.54 8.99 14.93
C ASP A 4 20.83 10.35 14.91
N TYR A 5 20.50 10.90 13.72
CA TYR A 5 19.90 12.23 13.61
C TYR A 5 18.38 12.24 13.77
N LEU A 6 17.69 11.15 13.42
CA LEU A 6 16.25 11.02 13.68
C LEU A 6 15.98 10.83 15.18
N HIS A 7 16.91 10.21 15.91
CA HIS A 7 16.82 10.13 17.36
C HIS A 7 16.82 11.51 18.02
N ALA A 8 17.58 12.48 17.50
CA ALA A 8 17.59 13.84 18.04
C ALA A 8 16.24 14.57 17.94
N LEU A 9 15.33 14.15 17.03
CA LEU A 9 13.97 14.70 16.95
C LEU A 9 13.06 14.23 18.10
N PHE A 10 13.23 12.99 18.57
CA PHE A 10 12.30 12.38 19.51
C PHE A 10 12.85 12.18 20.92
N SER A 11 14.18 12.21 21.09
CA SER A 11 14.87 12.04 22.39
C SER A 11 16.03 13.02 22.54
N PRO A 12 15.82 14.33 22.27
CA PRO A 12 16.86 15.33 22.44
C PRO A 12 17.20 15.51 23.91
N GLN A 13 18.47 15.85 24.25
CA GLN A 13 18.89 16.23 25.60
C GLN A 13 18.73 17.75 25.80
N ALA A 14 18.78 18.52 24.71
CA ALA A 14 18.63 19.97 24.76
C ALA A 14 17.89 20.49 23.52
N ILE A 15 16.94 21.39 23.73
CA ILE A 15 16.07 21.95 22.68
C ILE A 15 16.21 23.49 22.68
N ALA A 16 16.35 24.04 21.47
CA ALA A 16 16.19 25.47 21.24
C ALA A 16 14.85 25.77 20.59
N VAL A 17 14.06 26.66 21.12
CA VAL A 17 12.85 27.21 20.49
C VAL A 17 13.18 28.60 19.94
N VAL A 18 13.19 28.71 18.60
CA VAL A 18 13.60 29.95 17.89
C VAL A 18 12.35 30.61 17.29
N GLY A 19 12.04 31.83 17.72
CA GLY A 19 10.86 32.52 17.21
C GLY A 19 10.55 33.82 17.94
N SER A 20 9.37 34.40 17.73
CA SER A 20 8.84 35.50 18.52
C SER A 20 8.00 34.99 19.69
N PHE A 21 8.15 35.64 20.85
CA PHE A 21 7.40 35.31 22.07
C PHE A 21 6.47 36.45 22.50
N ASP A 22 6.26 37.48 21.67
CA ASP A 22 5.61 38.72 22.04
C ASP A 22 4.09 38.61 22.24
N SER A 23 3.45 37.58 21.70
CA SER A 23 2.02 37.36 21.88
C SER A 23 1.74 35.97 22.44
N ALA A 24 0.58 35.81 23.10
CA ALA A 24 0.14 34.51 23.64
C ALA A 24 -0.10 33.46 22.55
N GLY A 25 -0.45 33.87 21.32
CA GLY A 25 -0.66 33.03 20.19
C GLY A 25 0.57 32.80 19.30
N ALA A 26 1.74 33.33 19.69
CA ALA A 26 2.98 33.10 18.94
C ALA A 26 3.37 31.63 18.98
N LEU A 27 3.65 31.02 17.79
CA LEU A 27 3.93 29.59 17.66
C LEU A 27 5.08 29.12 18.57
N ALA A 28 6.14 29.92 18.71
CA ALA A 28 7.26 29.63 19.60
C ALA A 28 6.82 29.51 21.06
N ARG A 29 5.91 30.39 21.52
CA ARG A 29 5.36 30.35 22.88
C ARG A 29 4.50 29.10 23.11
N VAL A 30 3.71 28.67 22.12
CA VAL A 30 2.91 27.45 22.19
C VAL A 30 3.82 26.23 22.37
N VAL A 31 4.88 26.11 21.55
CA VAL A 31 5.85 25.01 21.66
C VAL A 31 6.54 25.03 23.04
N LEU A 32 6.98 26.19 23.50
CA LEU A 32 7.63 26.31 24.82
C LEU A 32 6.68 25.87 25.95
N SER A 33 5.43 26.35 25.93
CA SER A 33 4.42 25.98 26.92
C SER A 33 4.11 24.48 26.89
N ASN A 34 4.09 23.87 25.70
CA ASN A 34 3.86 22.43 25.55
C ASN A 34 5.03 21.60 26.09
N LEU A 35 6.29 22.01 25.84
CA LEU A 35 7.48 21.35 26.40
C LEU A 35 7.47 21.39 27.92
N GLU A 36 7.24 22.59 28.51
CA GLU A 36 7.18 22.78 29.97
C GLU A 36 5.97 22.04 30.58
N GLY A 37 4.80 22.19 29.99
CA GLY A 37 3.53 21.61 30.47
C GLY A 37 3.52 20.09 30.43
N TRP A 38 4.27 19.46 29.52
CA TRP A 38 4.42 18.01 29.44
C TRP A 38 5.55 17.43 30.30
N GLY A 39 6.31 18.32 30.96
CA GLY A 39 7.35 17.91 31.89
C GLY A 39 8.62 17.40 31.23
N TYR A 40 8.99 17.93 30.06
CA TYR A 40 10.25 17.60 29.41
C TYR A 40 11.42 17.94 30.37
N GLN A 41 12.31 16.96 30.56
CA GLN A 41 13.40 17.04 31.57
C GLN A 41 14.72 17.58 31.01
N GLY A 42 14.85 17.71 29.69
CA GLY A 42 16.04 18.23 29.06
C GLY A 42 16.18 19.77 29.17
N ARG A 43 17.31 20.29 28.73
CA ARG A 43 17.54 21.75 28.71
C ARG A 43 16.67 22.40 27.62
N ILE A 44 15.96 23.48 27.97
CA ILE A 44 15.19 24.30 27.02
C ILE A 44 15.83 25.67 26.92
N VAL A 45 16.10 26.15 25.70
CA VAL A 45 16.60 27.49 25.40
C VAL A 45 15.62 28.23 24.51
N SER A 46 15.10 29.35 24.93
CA SER A 46 14.24 30.21 24.11
C SER A 46 15.09 31.31 23.43
N VAL A 47 15.03 31.36 22.10
CA VAL A 47 15.75 32.36 21.29
C VAL A 47 14.74 33.32 20.68
N ASN A 48 14.65 34.54 21.21
CA ASN A 48 13.78 35.58 20.67
C ASN A 48 14.42 36.20 19.43
N TRP A 49 13.79 35.98 18.25
CA TRP A 49 14.26 36.48 16.95
C TRP A 49 13.69 37.87 16.66
N THR A 50 14.04 38.88 17.48
CA THR A 50 13.43 40.24 17.40
C THR A 50 14.18 41.23 16.54
N SER A 51 15.42 40.97 16.16
CA SER A 51 16.19 41.85 15.26
C SER A 51 17.50 41.21 14.79
N ARG A 52 17.97 41.65 13.63
CA ARG A 52 19.10 41.17 12.85
C ARG A 52 20.47 41.08 13.57
N ASN A 53 20.62 41.47 14.82
CA ASN A 53 21.95 41.72 15.41
C ASN A 53 22.05 41.47 16.92
N ASP A 54 21.47 40.46 17.54
CA ASP A 54 21.90 40.05 18.86
C ASP A 54 22.75 38.76 18.83
N PRO A 55 24.11 38.87 18.74
CA PRO A 55 24.99 37.71 18.76
C PRO A 55 24.90 36.90 20.05
N ARG A 56 24.47 37.50 21.17
CA ARG A 56 24.44 36.86 22.50
C ARG A 56 23.34 35.81 22.61
N ALA A 57 22.23 35.98 21.87
CA ALA A 57 21.16 35.01 21.85
C ALA A 57 21.57 33.64 21.22
N LEU A 58 22.69 33.63 20.50
CA LEU A 58 23.17 32.45 19.78
C LEU A 58 24.25 31.65 20.54
N ASP A 59 25.01 32.31 21.44
CA ASP A 59 26.06 31.64 22.24
C ASP A 59 25.47 30.57 23.19
N ASP A 60 24.20 30.70 23.55
CA ASP A 60 23.46 29.72 24.36
C ASP A 60 23.06 28.45 23.62
N LEU A 61 23.28 28.38 22.30
CA LEU A 61 22.91 27.19 21.47
C LEU A 61 23.96 26.07 21.49
N LYS A 62 25.09 26.24 22.16
CA LYS A 62 26.09 25.16 22.29
C LYS A 62 25.51 23.94 22.99
N GLY A 63 25.67 22.79 22.36
CA GLY A 63 25.16 21.50 22.90
C GLY A 63 23.65 21.34 22.79
N ILE A 64 23.00 22.04 21.87
CA ILE A 64 21.62 21.83 21.49
C ILE A 64 21.55 20.70 20.45
N ASP A 65 20.65 19.73 20.66
CA ASP A 65 20.42 18.61 19.74
C ASP A 65 19.32 18.93 18.73
N LEU A 66 18.28 19.61 19.20
CA LEU A 66 17.08 19.93 18.42
C LEU A 66 16.77 21.43 18.44
N ALA A 67 16.52 22.03 17.29
CA ALA A 67 15.96 23.36 17.19
C ALA A 67 14.52 23.30 16.60
N VAL A 68 13.59 24.02 17.24
CA VAL A 68 12.25 24.25 16.72
C VAL A 68 12.15 25.69 16.23
N VAL A 69 12.05 25.86 14.91
CA VAL A 69 12.05 27.17 14.24
C VAL A 69 10.61 27.56 13.90
N CYS A 70 10.16 28.65 14.53
CA CYS A 70 8.82 29.23 14.43
C CYS A 70 8.92 30.68 13.93
N LEU A 71 9.44 30.89 12.72
CA LEU A 71 9.70 32.19 12.11
C LEU A 71 8.89 32.39 10.83
N ALA A 72 8.75 33.64 10.38
CA ALA A 72 8.24 33.89 9.04
C ALA A 72 9.19 33.29 7.98
N PRO A 73 8.69 32.77 6.83
CA PRO A 73 9.48 31.98 5.86
C PRO A 73 10.76 32.69 5.39
N GLU A 74 10.73 34.00 5.23
CA GLU A 74 11.86 34.82 4.81
C GLU A 74 13.07 34.82 5.78
N PHE A 75 12.86 34.51 7.06
CA PHE A 75 13.91 34.46 8.08
C PHE A 75 14.43 33.03 8.36
N VAL A 76 13.72 31.99 7.83
CA VAL A 76 14.04 30.61 8.15
C VAL A 76 15.45 30.23 7.66
N LEU A 77 15.81 30.61 6.43
CA LEU A 77 17.11 30.25 5.86
C LEU A 77 18.28 30.80 6.71
N GLU A 78 18.21 32.09 7.12
CA GLU A 78 19.22 32.73 7.98
C GLU A 78 19.30 32.05 9.36
N ALA A 79 18.14 31.69 9.92
CA ALA A 79 18.09 30.97 11.19
C ALA A 79 18.74 29.61 11.11
N LEU A 80 18.48 28.86 10.03
CA LEU A 80 19.05 27.53 9.78
C LEU A 80 20.59 27.59 9.64
N GLU A 81 21.13 28.59 8.95
CA GLU A 81 22.59 28.77 8.85
C GLU A 81 23.21 28.92 10.22
N LYS A 82 22.66 29.82 11.07
CA LYS A 82 23.14 30.05 12.41
C LYS A 82 23.00 28.83 13.31
N VAL A 83 21.87 28.13 13.25
CA VAL A 83 21.62 26.91 14.02
C VAL A 83 22.61 25.80 13.60
N ALA A 84 22.90 25.69 12.31
CA ALA A 84 23.89 24.74 11.79
C ALA A 84 25.32 25.05 12.24
N ASP A 85 25.69 26.31 12.26
CA ASP A 85 27.04 26.77 12.74
C ASP A 85 27.26 26.42 14.21
N MET A 86 26.21 26.35 15.03
CA MET A 86 26.27 25.95 16.43
C MET A 86 26.29 24.41 16.64
N GLY A 87 26.24 23.62 15.57
CA GLY A 87 26.33 22.15 15.61
C GLY A 87 25.02 21.44 15.93
N VAL A 88 23.87 22.11 15.82
CA VAL A 88 22.56 21.50 15.96
C VAL A 88 22.35 20.45 14.83
N LYS A 89 21.87 19.28 15.17
CA LYS A 89 21.75 18.14 14.24
C LYS A 89 20.37 18.00 13.60
N ALA A 90 19.33 18.33 14.37
CA ALA A 90 17.94 18.18 13.95
C ALA A 90 17.17 19.48 14.09
N VAL A 91 16.32 19.77 13.11
CA VAL A 91 15.51 20.99 13.08
C VAL A 91 14.06 20.66 12.69
N ILE A 92 13.11 21.24 13.41
CA ILE A 92 11.69 21.25 13.10
C ILE A 92 11.32 22.65 12.61
N ILE A 93 10.73 22.77 11.42
CA ILE A 93 10.26 24.04 10.87
C ILE A 93 8.73 24.03 10.84
N THR A 94 8.12 24.79 11.74
CA THR A 94 6.65 24.87 11.85
C THR A 94 6.03 25.84 10.84
N SER A 95 6.82 26.75 10.32
CA SER A 95 6.40 27.84 9.42
C SER A 95 5.84 27.32 8.10
N ALA A 96 4.72 27.89 7.66
CA ALA A 96 4.17 27.75 6.31
C ALA A 96 4.68 28.88 5.40
N GLY A 97 4.41 28.83 4.11
CA GLY A 97 4.83 29.81 3.12
C GLY A 97 5.96 29.33 2.21
N PHE A 98 6.06 28.01 2.04
CA PHE A 98 7.06 27.35 1.22
C PHE A 98 6.43 26.75 -0.06
N ARG A 99 6.79 25.54 -0.46
CA ARG A 99 6.31 24.89 -1.69
C ARG A 99 4.79 24.87 -1.82
N GLU A 100 4.04 24.77 -0.75
CA GLU A 100 2.58 24.72 -0.73
C GLU A 100 1.91 25.99 -1.28
N ILE A 101 2.60 27.15 -1.26
CA ILE A 101 2.08 28.36 -1.87
C ILE A 101 2.55 28.57 -3.33
N GLY A 102 3.43 27.71 -3.83
CA GLY A 102 4.03 27.84 -5.16
C GLY A 102 5.00 29.02 -5.31
N GLY A 103 5.37 29.35 -6.54
CA GLY A 103 6.15 30.54 -6.87
C GLY A 103 7.41 30.71 -6.01
N GLN A 104 7.49 31.79 -5.26
CA GLN A 104 8.64 32.13 -4.42
C GLN A 104 8.86 31.14 -3.28
N GLY A 105 7.76 30.53 -2.75
CA GLY A 105 7.84 29.52 -1.71
C GLY A 105 8.57 28.25 -2.14
N TYR A 106 8.46 27.87 -3.42
CA TYR A 106 9.22 26.75 -3.99
C TYR A 106 10.74 27.01 -3.90
N TYR A 107 11.21 28.19 -4.31
CA TYR A 107 12.63 28.53 -4.27
C TYR A 107 13.18 28.62 -2.84
N LEU A 108 12.37 29.09 -1.88
CA LEU A 108 12.73 29.09 -0.47
C LEU A 108 12.93 27.66 0.05
N GLU A 109 12.02 26.74 -0.28
CA GLU A 109 12.15 25.35 0.13
C GLU A 109 13.38 24.67 -0.48
N GLU A 110 13.64 24.89 -1.77
CA GLU A 110 14.86 24.38 -2.42
C GLU A 110 16.14 24.92 -1.73
N SER A 111 16.14 26.18 -1.31
CA SER A 111 17.28 26.77 -0.62
C SER A 111 17.54 26.13 0.73
N ILE A 112 16.49 25.83 1.51
CA ILE A 112 16.64 25.12 2.79
C ILE A 112 17.04 23.66 2.61
N ILE A 113 16.58 22.98 1.55
CA ILE A 113 17.01 21.61 1.21
C ILE A 113 18.51 21.60 0.92
N GLN A 114 18.98 22.49 0.04
CA GLN A 114 20.41 22.59 -0.29
C GLN A 114 21.28 22.93 0.92
N LEU A 115 20.78 23.78 1.83
CA LEU A 115 21.48 24.06 3.08
C LEU A 115 21.54 22.83 3.98
N ALA A 116 20.43 22.14 4.15
CA ALA A 116 20.35 20.92 4.96
C ALA A 116 21.31 19.84 4.44
N GLU A 117 21.40 19.65 3.11
CA GLU A 117 22.35 18.73 2.50
C GLU A 117 23.80 19.12 2.73
N ARG A 118 24.17 20.40 2.50
CA ARG A 118 25.53 20.91 2.70
C ARG A 118 26.00 20.81 4.16
N ARG A 119 25.09 21.04 5.11
CA ARG A 119 25.36 21.04 6.55
C ARG A 119 25.06 19.72 7.24
N ASN A 120 24.55 18.74 6.49
CA ASN A 120 24.12 17.44 7.00
C ASN A 120 23.08 17.59 8.15
N LEU A 121 22.08 18.47 7.97
CA LEU A 121 21.00 18.68 8.91
C LEU A 121 19.84 17.71 8.65
N THR A 122 19.28 17.17 9.70
CA THR A 122 18.00 16.47 9.65
C THR A 122 16.86 17.46 9.83
N LEU A 123 16.00 17.62 8.83
CA LEU A 123 14.98 18.65 8.79
C LEU A 123 13.59 18.04 8.66
N LEU A 124 12.70 18.34 9.62
CA LEU A 124 11.29 18.00 9.62
C LEU A 124 10.45 19.23 9.23
N GLY A 125 9.52 19.05 8.30
CA GLY A 125 8.72 20.14 7.73
C GLY A 125 9.32 20.63 6.40
N PRO A 126 9.22 21.93 6.04
CA PRO A 126 8.45 22.99 6.72
C PRO A 126 6.95 22.74 6.75
N ASN A 127 6.17 23.69 7.28
CA ASN A 127 4.73 23.62 7.35
C ASN A 127 4.25 22.36 8.13
N CYS A 128 4.84 22.08 9.29
CA CYS A 128 4.51 20.95 10.14
C CYS A 128 4.08 21.39 11.54
N LEU A 129 3.39 20.48 12.25
CA LEU A 129 3.00 20.72 13.64
C LEU A 129 4.10 20.30 14.64
N GLY A 130 5.12 19.58 14.22
CA GLY A 130 6.19 19.08 15.10
C GLY A 130 6.02 17.60 15.48
N VAL A 131 6.63 17.22 16.62
CA VAL A 131 6.69 15.84 17.11
C VAL A 131 6.31 15.73 18.58
N ALA A 132 5.93 14.52 18.99
CA ALA A 132 5.81 14.15 20.40
C ALA A 132 6.35 12.74 20.65
N SER A 133 6.93 12.53 21.84
CA SER A 133 7.39 11.24 22.34
C SER A 133 6.95 11.09 23.79
N TRP A 134 6.12 10.06 24.04
CA TRP A 134 5.55 9.85 25.38
C TRP A 134 6.59 9.33 26.38
N ALA A 135 7.49 8.46 25.92
CA ALA A 135 8.55 7.92 26.75
C ALA A 135 9.54 8.98 27.23
N ASP A 136 9.76 10.04 26.43
CA ASP A 136 10.69 11.13 26.73
C ASP A 136 9.99 12.37 27.32
N HIS A 137 8.68 12.29 27.59
CA HIS A 137 7.85 13.44 28.00
C HIS A 137 8.00 14.64 27.07
N LEU A 138 8.23 14.39 25.79
CA LEU A 138 8.50 15.40 24.77
C LEU A 138 7.22 15.79 24.03
N ASN A 139 6.85 17.07 24.09
CA ASN A 139 5.88 17.68 23.20
C ASN A 139 6.48 18.90 22.48
N ALA A 140 7.31 18.63 21.48
CA ALA A 140 7.87 19.64 20.60
C ALA A 140 6.93 19.92 19.41
N SER A 141 5.67 20.19 19.71
CA SER A 141 4.63 20.42 18.71
C SER A 141 3.71 21.58 19.04
N LEU A 142 2.87 21.95 18.08
CA LEU A 142 1.81 22.97 18.23
C LEU A 142 0.52 22.40 18.83
N ILE A 143 0.49 21.13 19.24
CA ILE A 143 -0.68 20.43 19.74
C ILE A 143 -0.69 20.46 21.28
N ALA A 144 -1.64 21.17 21.87
CA ALA A 144 -1.69 21.34 23.31
C ALA A 144 -2.22 20.11 24.08
N ARG A 145 -3.11 19.35 23.46
CA ARG A 145 -3.71 18.15 24.07
C ARG A 145 -3.34 16.91 23.27
N LEU A 146 -2.56 16.06 23.89
CA LEU A 146 -2.17 14.77 23.32
C LEU A 146 -2.94 13.64 24.03
N PRO A 147 -3.24 12.53 23.34
CA PRO A 147 -3.81 11.33 23.94
C PRO A 147 -2.93 10.71 25.03
N SER A 148 -3.41 9.66 25.68
CA SER A 148 -2.65 8.91 26.67
C SER A 148 -1.44 8.19 26.07
N GLN A 149 -0.50 7.78 26.93
CA GLN A 149 0.60 6.91 26.55
C GLN A 149 0.10 5.54 26.10
N GLY A 150 0.72 4.99 25.05
CA GLY A 150 0.43 3.66 24.51
C GLY A 150 1.56 3.18 23.61
N ASN A 151 1.23 2.30 22.67
CA ASN A 151 2.17 1.61 21.81
C ASN A 151 1.95 1.84 20.31
N ILE A 152 1.16 2.85 19.95
CA ILE A 152 0.85 3.19 18.58
C ILE A 152 1.66 4.42 18.17
N ALA A 153 2.38 4.36 17.06
CA ALA A 153 2.98 5.54 16.45
C ALA A 153 2.10 6.09 15.34
N PHE A 154 2.01 7.41 15.26
CA PHE A 154 1.22 8.09 14.22
C PHE A 154 2.07 9.12 13.48
N PHE A 155 1.97 9.13 12.15
CA PHE A 155 2.56 10.18 11.32
C PHE A 155 1.63 10.61 10.18
N SER A 156 1.75 11.89 9.78
CA SER A 156 0.98 12.44 8.68
C SER A 156 1.62 13.73 8.13
N PRO A 157 1.54 14.02 6.82
CA PRO A 157 1.90 15.31 6.25
C PRO A 157 0.85 16.41 6.53
N SER A 158 -0.39 16.05 6.85
CA SER A 158 -1.51 16.98 7.01
C SER A 158 -1.65 17.47 8.44
N GLY A 159 -1.39 18.74 8.68
CA GLY A 159 -1.49 19.35 10.02
C GLY A 159 -2.91 19.31 10.58
N SER A 160 -3.94 19.66 9.78
CA SER A 160 -5.34 19.64 10.21
C SER A 160 -5.80 18.23 10.57
N MET A 161 -5.41 17.23 9.77
CA MET A 161 -5.73 15.84 10.05
C MET A 161 -5.00 15.31 11.29
N CYS A 162 -3.77 15.77 11.56
CA CYS A 162 -3.09 15.44 12.80
C CYS A 162 -3.89 15.87 14.02
N ASN A 163 -4.37 17.12 14.06
CA ASN A 163 -5.21 17.59 15.15
C ASN A 163 -6.50 16.76 15.29
N ALA A 164 -7.22 16.53 14.21
CA ALA A 164 -8.48 15.78 14.23
C ALA A 164 -8.29 14.32 14.68
N ILE A 165 -7.24 13.66 14.20
CA ILE A 165 -6.92 12.26 14.53
C ILE A 165 -6.54 12.14 16.01
N LEU A 166 -5.70 13.04 16.53
CA LEU A 166 -5.28 12.98 17.93
C LEU A 166 -6.42 13.33 18.89
N ASP A 167 -7.29 14.29 18.55
CA ASP A 167 -8.48 14.62 19.34
C ASP A 167 -9.47 13.42 19.38
N TRP A 168 -9.73 12.81 18.22
CA TRP A 168 -10.58 11.61 18.17
C TRP A 168 -9.95 10.43 18.92
N ALA A 169 -8.67 10.20 18.77
CA ALA A 169 -7.96 9.14 19.48
C ALA A 169 -8.06 9.30 21.01
N ALA A 170 -7.97 10.54 21.51
CA ALA A 170 -8.17 10.82 22.92
C ALA A 170 -9.58 10.45 23.40
N SER A 171 -10.60 10.70 22.59
CA SER A 171 -11.99 10.34 22.90
C SER A 171 -12.24 8.83 22.88
N GLU A 172 -11.47 8.07 22.10
CA GLU A 172 -11.54 6.62 21.95
C GLU A 172 -10.53 5.86 22.84
N GLU A 173 -9.86 6.54 23.78
CA GLU A 173 -8.88 5.96 24.70
C GLU A 173 -7.73 5.23 23.98
N ILE A 174 -7.30 5.75 22.82
CA ILE A 174 -6.18 5.21 22.06
C ILE A 174 -4.89 5.90 22.50
N GLY A 175 -3.94 5.12 22.99
CA GLY A 175 -2.66 5.64 23.46
C GLY A 175 -1.56 5.57 22.42
N PHE A 176 -0.67 6.57 22.42
CA PHE A 176 0.43 6.68 21.49
C PHE A 176 1.81 6.52 22.15
N SER A 177 2.77 6.04 21.36
CA SER A 177 4.20 6.03 21.69
C SER A 177 4.88 7.27 21.11
N LYS A 178 4.63 7.57 19.83
CA LYS A 178 5.21 8.68 19.09
C LYS A 178 4.21 9.32 18.12
N PHE A 179 4.42 10.61 17.88
CA PHE A 179 3.67 11.38 16.90
C PHE A 179 4.63 12.23 16.05
N ALA A 180 4.38 12.30 14.73
CA ALA A 180 5.11 13.16 13.80
C ALA A 180 4.18 13.81 12.77
N SER A 181 4.24 15.15 12.68
CA SER A 181 3.67 15.90 11.55
C SER A 181 4.78 16.19 10.54
N LEU A 182 4.67 15.66 9.31
CA LEU A 182 5.74 15.73 8.32
C LEU A 182 5.76 17.04 7.51
N GLY A 183 4.62 17.74 7.43
CA GLY A 183 4.47 18.95 6.61
C GLY A 183 4.81 18.72 5.14
N ASN A 184 5.59 19.60 4.54
CA ASN A 184 5.98 19.54 3.12
C ASN A 184 6.96 18.39 2.79
N ARG A 185 7.59 17.77 3.79
CA ARG A 185 8.53 16.63 3.61
C ARG A 185 9.77 17.01 2.79
N ALA A 186 10.36 18.16 3.10
CA ALA A 186 11.50 18.70 2.35
C ALA A 186 12.74 17.78 2.43
N VAL A 187 13.03 17.19 3.60
CA VAL A 187 14.17 16.28 3.82
C VAL A 187 13.69 14.96 4.41
N ILE A 188 12.97 14.98 5.53
CA ILE A 188 12.38 13.77 6.11
C ILE A 188 11.06 13.49 5.40
N ASP A 189 11.04 12.38 4.67
CA ASP A 189 9.85 11.87 3.99
C ASP A 189 9.13 10.79 4.82
N GLU A 190 7.99 10.33 4.31
CA GLU A 190 7.18 9.26 4.89
C GLU A 190 7.94 7.94 5.04
N ALA A 191 8.88 7.63 4.13
CA ALA A 191 9.67 6.41 4.17
C ALA A 191 10.72 6.44 5.28
N SER A 192 11.39 7.58 5.46
CA SER A 192 12.37 7.80 6.53
C SER A 192 11.70 7.76 7.90
N MET A 193 10.52 8.40 8.05
CA MET A 193 9.75 8.38 9.28
C MET A 193 9.27 6.98 9.63
N LEU A 194 8.73 6.26 8.64
CA LEU A 194 8.27 4.89 8.84
C LEU A 194 9.41 3.96 9.30
N GLN A 195 10.60 4.09 8.71
CA GLN A 195 11.78 3.33 9.11
C GLN A 195 12.15 3.61 10.57
N PHE A 196 12.22 4.86 10.98
CA PHE A 196 12.53 5.24 12.34
C PHE A 196 11.50 4.70 13.36
N LEU A 197 10.21 4.82 13.07
CA LEU A 197 9.14 4.32 13.93
C LEU A 197 9.12 2.78 14.03
N ALA A 198 9.58 2.10 12.98
CA ALA A 198 9.71 0.65 13.00
C ALA A 198 10.80 0.15 13.97
N GLU A 199 11.88 0.91 14.13
CA GLU A 199 12.98 0.59 15.04
C GLU A 199 12.68 0.95 16.51
N ASP A 200 11.65 1.78 16.75
CA ASP A 200 11.27 2.19 18.09
C ASP A 200 10.72 1.03 18.94
N PRO A 201 11.35 0.67 20.07
CA PRO A 201 10.89 -0.45 20.90
C PRO A 201 9.56 -0.19 21.62
N GLN A 202 9.15 1.07 21.77
CA GLN A 202 7.87 1.44 22.38
C GLN A 202 6.70 1.34 21.40
N THR A 203 7.00 1.24 20.11
CA THR A 203 5.99 1.19 19.04
C THR A 203 5.71 -0.25 18.61
N SER A 204 4.47 -0.70 18.76
CA SER A 204 4.01 -2.01 18.30
C SER A 204 3.17 -1.94 17.03
N VAL A 205 2.52 -0.80 16.78
CA VAL A 205 1.65 -0.54 15.62
C VAL A 205 1.99 0.83 15.06
N ILE A 206 2.05 0.94 13.74
CA ILE A 206 2.25 2.23 13.07
C ILE A 206 0.99 2.55 12.29
N ILE A 207 0.43 3.73 12.51
CA ILE A 207 -0.70 4.25 11.72
C ILE A 207 -0.29 5.52 10.98
N GLY A 208 -0.86 5.73 9.80
CA GLY A 208 -0.59 6.93 9.01
C GLY A 208 -1.80 7.43 8.23
N TYR A 209 -1.84 8.74 8.05
CA TYR A 209 -2.71 9.41 7.08
C TYR A 209 -1.83 10.05 6.02
N LEU A 210 -2.06 9.72 4.74
CA LEU A 210 -1.26 10.20 3.62
C LEU A 210 -2.14 10.84 2.54
N GLU A 211 -1.67 11.95 1.95
CA GLU A 211 -2.30 12.65 0.83
C GLU A 211 -1.52 12.47 -0.49
N GLY A 212 -0.47 11.67 -0.46
CA GLY A 212 0.43 11.39 -1.57
C GLY A 212 1.81 11.01 -1.03
N MET A 213 2.67 10.53 -1.91
CA MET A 213 4.05 10.13 -1.56
C MET A 213 5.05 10.87 -2.42
N ASN A 214 6.19 11.27 -1.85
CA ASN A 214 7.26 11.88 -2.63
C ASN A 214 7.98 10.83 -3.49
N ASN A 215 8.38 9.72 -2.89
CA ASN A 215 9.03 8.59 -3.55
C ASN A 215 8.32 7.29 -3.19
N GLY A 216 7.27 6.96 -3.95
CA GLY A 216 6.45 5.78 -3.70
C GLY A 216 7.21 4.46 -3.81
N ARG A 217 8.20 4.37 -4.71
CA ARG A 217 9.04 3.18 -4.86
C ARG A 217 9.89 2.92 -3.61
N ARG A 218 10.55 3.97 -3.09
CA ARG A 218 11.34 3.87 -1.85
C ARG A 218 10.45 3.51 -0.66
N PHE A 219 9.28 4.15 -0.55
CA PHE A 219 8.31 3.87 0.50
C PHE A 219 7.85 2.41 0.46
N ALA A 220 7.43 1.90 -0.69
CA ALA A 220 6.97 0.53 -0.84
C ALA A 220 8.06 -0.50 -0.46
N ARG A 221 9.31 -0.27 -0.88
CA ARG A 221 10.44 -1.15 -0.57
C ARG A 221 10.76 -1.19 0.92
N ILE A 222 10.81 -0.04 1.58
CA ILE A 222 11.06 0.06 3.02
C ILE A 222 9.90 -0.56 3.80
N SER A 223 8.66 -0.25 3.40
CA SER A 223 7.46 -0.78 4.05
C SER A 223 7.41 -2.30 3.99
N GLN A 224 7.83 -2.92 2.89
CA GLN A 224 7.83 -4.38 2.73
C GLN A 224 8.69 -5.08 3.79
N THR A 225 9.81 -4.51 4.18
CA THR A 225 10.64 -5.03 5.28
C THR A 225 9.94 -4.83 6.62
N ILE A 226 9.43 -3.62 6.86
CA ILE A 226 8.84 -3.23 8.14
C ILE A 226 7.57 -4.01 8.46
N THR A 227 6.71 -4.26 7.47
CA THR A 227 5.43 -4.96 7.66
C THR A 227 5.58 -6.43 8.03
N HIS A 228 6.73 -7.04 7.83
CA HIS A 228 7.05 -8.36 8.39
C HIS A 228 7.29 -8.32 9.91
N GLU A 229 7.65 -7.18 10.46
CA GLU A 229 7.94 -7.01 11.89
C GLU A 229 6.76 -6.37 12.62
N LYS A 230 6.28 -5.22 12.13
CA LYS A 230 5.21 -4.43 12.75
C LYS A 230 4.06 -4.17 11.79
N PRO A 231 2.79 -4.23 12.23
CA PRO A 231 1.66 -3.84 11.40
C PRO A 231 1.70 -2.34 11.10
N VAL A 232 1.50 -2.02 9.83
CA VAL A 232 1.41 -0.66 9.31
C VAL A 232 0.03 -0.46 8.71
N ILE A 233 -0.77 0.45 9.27
CA ILE A 233 -2.15 0.71 8.88
C ILE A 233 -2.22 2.11 8.30
N MET A 234 -2.67 2.25 7.05
CA MET A 234 -2.67 3.53 6.32
C MET A 234 -4.05 3.91 5.83
N LEU A 235 -4.43 5.14 6.13
CA LEU A 235 -5.53 5.83 5.49
C LEU A 235 -4.96 6.74 4.39
N GLN A 236 -5.21 6.36 3.14
CA GLN A 236 -4.75 7.10 1.97
C GLN A 236 -5.88 7.97 1.42
N ALA A 237 -5.68 9.29 1.41
CA ALA A 237 -6.57 10.22 0.72
C ALA A 237 -6.20 10.39 -0.76
N GLY A 238 -7.12 10.93 -1.56
CA GLY A 238 -6.87 11.22 -2.98
C GLY A 238 -6.79 10.01 -3.88
N MET A 239 -7.45 8.93 -3.51
CA MET A 239 -7.47 7.69 -4.29
C MET A 239 -8.41 7.77 -5.50
N THR A 240 -9.43 8.61 -5.47
CA THR A 240 -10.39 8.80 -6.56
C THR A 240 -9.97 9.94 -7.47
N GLU A 241 -10.49 9.99 -8.70
CA GLU A 241 -10.23 11.09 -9.65
C GLU A 241 -10.57 12.47 -9.06
N HIS A 242 -11.67 12.57 -8.32
CA HIS A 242 -12.05 13.80 -7.63
C HIS A 242 -11.07 14.15 -6.50
N GLY A 243 -10.65 13.16 -5.72
CA GLY A 243 -9.65 13.33 -4.67
C GLY A 243 -8.29 13.75 -5.22
N GLN A 244 -7.86 13.18 -6.35
CA GLN A 244 -6.60 13.56 -7.01
C GLN A 244 -6.63 15.00 -7.51
N LYS A 245 -7.74 15.46 -8.09
CA LYS A 245 -7.93 16.87 -8.47
C LYS A 245 -7.85 17.80 -7.26
N ALA A 246 -8.43 17.41 -6.13
CA ALA A 246 -8.35 18.18 -4.90
C ALA A 246 -6.92 18.26 -4.36
N ILE A 247 -6.17 17.14 -4.34
CA ILE A 247 -4.76 17.12 -3.90
C ILE A 247 -3.88 17.97 -4.81
N SER A 248 -4.00 17.87 -6.14
CA SER A 248 -3.18 18.66 -7.07
C SER A 248 -3.40 20.17 -6.89
N SER A 249 -4.62 20.57 -6.52
CA SER A 249 -4.97 21.94 -6.18
C SER A 249 -4.44 22.40 -4.82
N HIS A 250 -4.28 21.47 -3.86
CA HIS A 250 -3.91 21.79 -2.47
C HIS A 250 -2.41 21.66 -2.21
N VAL A 251 -1.74 20.68 -2.81
CA VAL A 251 -0.34 20.34 -2.50
C VAL A 251 0.60 20.61 -3.69
N GLY A 252 0.06 20.91 -4.88
CA GLY A 252 0.85 21.20 -6.09
C GLY A 252 1.68 20.02 -6.61
N ALA A 253 1.44 18.79 -6.12
CA ALA A 253 2.22 17.62 -6.46
C ALA A 253 1.52 16.76 -7.53
N LEU A 254 2.30 16.21 -8.48
CA LEU A 254 1.84 15.16 -9.38
C LEU A 254 1.44 13.94 -8.55
N THR A 255 0.19 13.48 -8.72
CA THR A 255 -0.29 12.26 -8.10
C THR A 255 0.01 11.06 -9.00
N GLY A 256 0.51 9.96 -8.42
CA GLY A 256 0.60 8.67 -9.12
C GLY A 256 -0.81 8.12 -9.38
N SER A 257 -0.91 7.08 -10.23
CA SER A 257 -2.21 6.46 -10.48
C SER A 257 -2.76 5.75 -9.23
N GLU A 258 -4.07 5.82 -9.01
CA GLU A 258 -4.76 5.10 -7.92
C GLU A 258 -4.35 3.63 -7.87
N ARG A 259 -4.30 2.98 -9.04
CA ARG A 259 -3.92 1.57 -9.17
C ARG A 259 -2.49 1.29 -8.73
N ALA A 260 -1.56 2.19 -9.04
CA ALA A 260 -0.17 2.06 -8.60
C ALA A 260 -0.05 2.18 -7.08
N TYR A 261 -0.77 3.13 -6.46
CA TYR A 261 -0.84 3.25 -5.00
C TYR A 261 -1.38 1.99 -4.34
N GLN A 262 -2.57 1.53 -4.75
CA GLN A 262 -3.19 0.33 -4.19
C GLN A 262 -2.28 -0.90 -4.33
N THR A 263 -1.65 -1.05 -5.50
CA THR A 263 -0.72 -2.14 -5.77
C THR A 263 0.50 -2.06 -4.87
N ALA A 264 1.11 -0.86 -4.74
CA ALA A 264 2.28 -0.62 -3.91
C ALA A 264 2.02 -0.97 -2.44
N LEU A 265 0.94 -0.45 -1.88
CA LEU A 265 0.58 -0.68 -0.48
C LEU A 265 0.24 -2.15 -0.22
N LYS A 266 -0.52 -2.80 -1.11
CA LYS A 266 -0.82 -4.24 -1.04
C LYS A 266 0.45 -5.09 -1.11
N GLN A 267 1.34 -4.80 -2.04
CA GLN A 267 2.60 -5.53 -2.25
C GLN A 267 3.59 -5.31 -1.10
N ALA A 268 3.51 -4.17 -0.45
CA ALA A 268 4.28 -3.85 0.74
C ALA A 268 3.68 -4.42 2.05
N GLY A 269 2.55 -5.12 2.00
CA GLY A 269 1.89 -5.67 3.19
C GLY A 269 1.24 -4.62 4.11
N ILE A 270 1.03 -3.41 3.60
CA ILE A 270 0.36 -2.35 4.35
C ILE A 270 -1.14 -2.62 4.41
N ILE A 271 -1.72 -2.48 5.59
CA ILE A 271 -3.15 -2.61 5.82
C ILE A 271 -3.81 -1.28 5.46
N GLN A 272 -4.54 -1.26 4.34
CA GLN A 272 -5.25 -0.08 3.89
C GLN A 272 -6.63 0.00 4.52
N VAL A 273 -7.05 1.20 4.88
CA VAL A 273 -8.38 1.52 5.37
C VAL A 273 -8.99 2.70 4.61
N ASP A 274 -10.31 2.73 4.51
CA ASP A 274 -11.04 3.71 3.70
C ASP A 274 -11.57 4.90 4.52
N ASN A 275 -11.51 4.81 5.85
CA ASN A 275 -12.04 5.85 6.75
C ASN A 275 -11.34 5.83 8.12
N LEU A 276 -11.51 6.92 8.87
CA LEU A 276 -10.91 7.11 10.19
C LEU A 276 -11.41 6.11 11.25
N SER A 277 -12.69 5.74 11.20
CA SER A 277 -13.23 4.75 12.15
C SER A 277 -12.50 3.42 12.01
N SER A 278 -12.33 2.93 10.78
CA SER A 278 -11.59 1.70 10.50
C SER A 278 -10.11 1.80 10.90
N LEU A 279 -9.49 2.99 10.74
CA LEU A 279 -8.12 3.23 11.19
C LEU A 279 -7.99 2.99 12.70
N PHE A 280 -8.90 3.56 13.49
CA PHE A 280 -8.90 3.41 14.94
C PHE A 280 -9.29 2.01 15.41
N ASP A 281 -10.27 1.40 14.75
CA ASP A 281 -10.71 0.03 15.04
C ASP A 281 -9.56 -0.97 14.89
N LEU A 282 -8.80 -0.87 13.81
CA LEU A 282 -7.63 -1.70 13.58
C LEU A 282 -6.47 -1.34 14.51
N ALA A 283 -6.18 -0.06 14.70
CA ALA A 283 -5.11 0.38 15.59
C ALA A 283 -5.30 -0.17 17.00
N ARG A 284 -6.54 -0.12 17.53
CA ARG A 284 -6.91 -0.67 18.83
C ARG A 284 -6.73 -2.17 18.89
N MET A 285 -7.22 -2.90 17.89
CA MET A 285 -7.13 -4.36 17.84
C MET A 285 -5.67 -4.81 17.80
N PHE A 286 -4.88 -4.29 16.88
CA PHE A 286 -3.45 -4.63 16.75
C PHE A 286 -2.60 -4.18 17.93
N GLY A 287 -2.98 -3.07 18.58
CA GLY A 287 -2.26 -2.54 19.74
C GLY A 287 -2.49 -3.32 21.04
N THR A 288 -3.58 -4.09 21.13
CA THR A 288 -3.98 -4.72 22.37
C THR A 288 -4.12 -6.24 22.33
N GLN A 289 -4.28 -6.84 21.15
CA GLN A 289 -4.56 -8.25 20.99
C GLN A 289 -3.43 -9.01 20.28
N PRO A 290 -3.18 -10.28 20.66
CA PRO A 290 -2.21 -11.13 19.97
C PRO A 290 -2.73 -11.53 18.60
N LEU A 291 -1.81 -11.76 17.64
CA LEU A 291 -2.17 -12.25 16.32
C LEU A 291 -2.79 -13.65 16.37
N PRO A 292 -3.92 -13.88 15.69
CA PRO A 292 -4.57 -15.20 15.69
C PRO A 292 -3.73 -16.22 14.90
N LYS A 293 -3.73 -17.47 15.39
CA LYS A 293 -3.00 -18.60 14.76
C LYS A 293 -3.84 -19.33 13.70
N GLY A 294 -5.08 -18.93 13.49
CA GLY A 294 -5.98 -19.54 12.53
C GLY A 294 -7.35 -18.83 12.46
N PRO A 295 -8.24 -19.26 11.56
CA PRO A 295 -9.47 -18.55 11.22
C PRO A 295 -10.65 -18.81 12.17
N ASN A 296 -10.51 -19.69 13.16
CA ASN A 296 -11.62 -20.17 13.95
C ASN A 296 -12.04 -19.17 15.04
N LEU A 297 -13.26 -18.69 14.94
CA LEU A 297 -13.89 -17.71 15.81
C LEU A 297 -15.00 -18.35 16.65
N ALA A 298 -15.10 -18.00 17.92
CA ALA A 298 -16.31 -18.21 18.73
C ALA A 298 -17.07 -16.89 18.86
N ILE A 299 -18.38 -16.93 18.73
CA ILE A 299 -19.26 -15.82 19.03
C ILE A 299 -20.08 -16.18 20.25
N VAL A 300 -20.04 -15.30 21.25
CA VAL A 300 -20.86 -15.38 22.48
C VAL A 300 -21.77 -14.16 22.49
N THR A 301 -23.05 -14.33 22.77
CA THR A 301 -24.01 -13.22 22.80
C THR A 301 -25.09 -13.44 23.84
N ASN A 302 -25.72 -12.37 24.32
CA ASN A 302 -26.93 -12.44 25.16
C ASN A 302 -28.22 -12.20 24.33
N SER A 303 -28.09 -12.08 23.01
CA SER A 303 -29.22 -11.73 22.13
C SER A 303 -29.10 -12.44 20.78
N GLY A 304 -30.06 -13.29 20.46
CA GLY A 304 -30.08 -14.01 19.18
C GLY A 304 -30.02 -13.09 17.97
N GLY A 305 -30.72 -11.94 17.99
CA GLY A 305 -30.68 -10.95 16.89
C GLY A 305 -29.27 -10.34 16.72
N ALA A 306 -28.58 -10.03 17.81
CA ALA A 306 -27.22 -9.52 17.77
C ALA A 306 -26.23 -10.58 17.25
N GLY A 307 -26.43 -11.83 17.66
CA GLY A 307 -25.66 -12.97 17.17
C GLY A 307 -25.84 -13.22 15.66
N ILE A 308 -27.07 -13.11 15.15
CA ILE A 308 -27.36 -13.23 13.71
C ILE A 308 -26.65 -12.13 12.93
N LEU A 309 -26.71 -10.87 13.40
CA LEU A 309 -25.98 -9.76 12.77
C LEU A 309 -24.47 -10.00 12.74
N ALA A 310 -23.92 -10.60 13.80
CA ALA A 310 -22.51 -10.98 13.84
C ALA A 310 -22.20 -12.10 12.82
N ALA A 311 -23.02 -13.12 12.74
CA ALA A 311 -22.86 -14.21 11.77
C ALA A 311 -22.95 -13.71 10.32
N ASP A 312 -23.93 -12.83 10.00
CA ASP A 312 -24.04 -12.20 8.68
C ASP A 312 -22.82 -11.33 8.35
N GLY A 313 -22.24 -10.68 9.35
CA GLY A 313 -21.02 -9.87 9.22
C GLY A 313 -19.78 -10.67 8.79
N MET A 314 -19.81 -12.01 8.88
CA MET A 314 -18.72 -12.89 8.42
C MET A 314 -18.72 -13.07 6.89
N ALA A 315 -19.80 -12.70 6.20
CA ALA A 315 -19.88 -12.85 4.74
C ALA A 315 -18.71 -12.12 4.05
N GLY A 316 -17.99 -12.85 3.20
CA GLY A 316 -16.80 -12.32 2.49
C GLY A 316 -15.50 -12.28 3.31
N THR A 317 -15.52 -12.77 4.55
CA THR A 317 -14.30 -12.99 5.36
C THR A 317 -13.80 -14.44 5.23
N SER A 318 -12.58 -14.69 5.67
CA SER A 318 -12.01 -16.03 5.80
C SER A 318 -12.23 -16.64 7.18
N LEU A 319 -12.96 -15.95 8.07
CA LEU A 319 -13.28 -16.41 9.41
C LEU A 319 -14.25 -17.61 9.38
N ILE A 320 -14.11 -18.50 10.33
CA ILE A 320 -14.89 -19.75 10.41
C ILE A 320 -15.50 -19.88 11.81
N LEU A 321 -16.76 -20.29 11.89
CA LEU A 321 -17.42 -20.73 13.11
C LEU A 321 -17.35 -22.26 13.24
N PRO A 322 -16.34 -22.83 13.87
CA PRO A 322 -16.25 -24.28 14.05
C PRO A 322 -17.26 -24.77 15.10
N ARG A 323 -17.58 -26.05 15.10
CA ARG A 323 -18.27 -26.66 16.22
C ARG A 323 -17.37 -26.66 17.45
N LEU A 324 -17.92 -26.30 18.59
CA LEU A 324 -17.19 -26.38 19.87
C LEU A 324 -16.88 -27.82 20.23
N GLY A 325 -15.77 -28.04 20.96
CA GLY A 325 -15.40 -29.32 21.49
C GLY A 325 -16.48 -29.85 22.45
N ARG A 326 -16.61 -31.17 22.56
CA ARG A 326 -17.63 -31.81 23.43
C ARG A 326 -17.49 -31.35 24.89
N ASP A 327 -16.29 -31.23 25.41
CA ASP A 327 -16.03 -30.81 26.79
C ASP A 327 -16.41 -29.35 26.98
N THR A 328 -16.13 -28.49 26.00
CA THR A 328 -16.52 -27.07 25.99
C THR A 328 -18.03 -26.93 26.00
N ALA A 329 -18.73 -27.67 25.13
CA ALA A 329 -20.19 -27.65 25.09
C ALA A 329 -20.83 -28.17 26.39
N ALA A 330 -20.31 -29.25 26.98
CA ALA A 330 -20.78 -29.77 28.22
C ALA A 330 -20.61 -28.75 29.37
N ARG A 331 -19.44 -28.12 29.46
CA ARG A 331 -19.21 -27.06 30.48
C ARG A 331 -20.12 -25.86 30.30
N LEU A 332 -20.42 -25.46 29.07
CA LEU A 332 -21.38 -24.37 28.80
C LEU A 332 -22.79 -24.73 29.29
N VAL A 333 -23.21 -26.00 29.14
CA VAL A 333 -24.50 -26.47 29.64
C VAL A 333 -24.55 -26.38 31.18
N ASP A 334 -23.44 -26.70 31.87
CA ASP A 334 -23.37 -26.68 33.35
C ASP A 334 -23.40 -25.25 33.93
N ILE A 335 -22.84 -24.26 33.22
CA ILE A 335 -22.69 -22.89 33.73
C ILE A 335 -23.80 -21.93 33.29
N LEU A 336 -24.47 -22.22 32.18
CA LEU A 336 -25.43 -21.30 31.53
C LEU A 336 -26.89 -21.63 31.92
N PRO A 337 -27.82 -20.70 31.80
CA PRO A 337 -29.24 -20.94 31.94
C PRO A 337 -29.73 -22.09 31.04
N ARG A 338 -30.75 -22.84 31.45
CA ARG A 338 -31.24 -24.02 30.71
C ARG A 338 -31.72 -23.75 29.28
N HIS A 339 -32.11 -22.53 28.98
CA HIS A 339 -32.58 -22.13 27.66
C HIS A 339 -31.44 -21.60 26.76
N ALA A 340 -30.22 -21.46 27.29
CA ALA A 340 -29.05 -21.02 26.52
C ALA A 340 -28.70 -22.00 25.40
N GLN A 341 -28.22 -21.47 24.29
CA GLN A 341 -27.68 -22.27 23.17
C GLN A 341 -26.18 -22.41 23.32
N THR A 342 -25.71 -23.63 23.39
CA THR A 342 -24.28 -23.93 23.66
C THR A 342 -23.51 -24.38 22.41
N SER A 343 -24.14 -24.27 21.23
CA SER A 343 -23.42 -24.40 19.94
C SER A 343 -22.73 -23.07 19.59
N ASN A 344 -21.71 -23.10 18.76
CA ASN A 344 -21.14 -21.86 18.19
C ASN A 344 -22.06 -21.37 17.06
N LEU A 345 -22.72 -20.34 17.24
CA LEU A 345 -22.77 -19.18 18.12
C LEU A 345 -23.41 -19.57 19.50
N VAL A 346 -22.82 -19.09 20.61
CA VAL A 346 -23.30 -19.35 21.97
C VAL A 346 -24.24 -18.21 22.38
N ASP A 347 -25.54 -18.50 22.54
CA ASP A 347 -26.51 -17.53 23.05
C ASP A 347 -26.78 -17.81 24.54
N ILE A 348 -26.27 -16.93 25.40
CA ILE A 348 -26.35 -17.11 26.86
C ILE A 348 -27.65 -16.61 27.46
N GLY A 349 -28.49 -15.91 26.66
CA GLY A 349 -29.74 -15.30 27.12
C GLY A 349 -29.56 -13.95 27.83
N MET A 350 -30.64 -13.15 27.87
CA MET A 350 -30.65 -11.82 28.48
C MET A 350 -30.62 -11.82 30.02
N ASP A 351 -30.96 -12.94 30.63
CA ASP A 351 -31.00 -13.16 32.09
C ASP A 351 -29.70 -13.76 32.64
N ALA A 352 -28.68 -13.96 31.82
CA ALA A 352 -27.38 -14.42 32.28
C ALA A 352 -26.76 -13.41 33.26
N THR A 353 -26.19 -13.94 34.36
CA THR A 353 -25.50 -13.11 35.34
C THR A 353 -24.14 -12.62 34.85
N PRO A 354 -23.59 -11.50 35.36
CA PRO A 354 -22.27 -10.99 34.97
C PRO A 354 -21.17 -12.05 35.00
N VAL A 355 -21.18 -12.92 35.99
CA VAL A 355 -20.22 -14.02 36.13
C VAL A 355 -20.37 -15.03 34.98
N GLN A 356 -21.59 -15.31 34.54
CA GLN A 356 -21.85 -16.24 33.43
C GLN A 356 -21.32 -15.72 32.09
N TYR A 357 -21.34 -14.42 31.83
CA TYR A 357 -20.69 -13.81 30.65
C TYR A 357 -19.18 -14.12 30.65
N ALA A 358 -18.53 -13.87 31.78
CA ALA A 358 -17.10 -14.11 31.93
C ALA A 358 -16.77 -15.61 31.79
N GLN A 359 -17.54 -16.47 32.45
CA GLN A 359 -17.35 -17.93 32.41
C GLN A 359 -17.58 -18.49 31.00
N ALA A 360 -18.59 -18.01 30.26
CA ALA A 360 -18.85 -18.43 28.88
C ALA A 360 -17.68 -18.07 27.98
N LEU A 361 -17.20 -16.82 28.07
CA LEU A 361 -16.06 -16.34 27.30
C LEU A 361 -14.78 -17.15 27.65
N ASP A 362 -14.48 -17.34 28.89
CA ASP A 362 -13.32 -18.15 29.36
C ASP A 362 -13.41 -19.58 28.84
N THR A 363 -14.61 -20.19 28.90
CA THR A 363 -14.83 -21.57 28.47
C THR A 363 -14.59 -21.74 26.97
N VAL A 364 -15.10 -20.83 26.10
CA VAL A 364 -14.84 -20.91 24.67
C VAL A 364 -13.39 -20.60 24.33
N LEU A 365 -12.74 -19.71 25.10
CA LEU A 365 -11.31 -19.41 24.92
C LEU A 365 -10.40 -20.58 25.29
N LYS A 366 -10.82 -21.50 26.19
CA LYS A 366 -10.10 -22.70 26.51
C LYS A 366 -10.22 -23.82 25.48
N ASP A 367 -11.18 -23.71 24.55
CA ASP A 367 -11.33 -24.67 23.46
C ASP A 367 -10.11 -24.58 22.52
N ARG A 368 -9.47 -25.73 22.24
CA ARG A 368 -8.27 -25.80 21.41
C ARG A 368 -8.51 -25.43 19.96
N GLN A 369 -9.75 -25.55 19.48
CA GLN A 369 -10.10 -25.21 18.11
C GLN A 369 -10.31 -23.71 17.91
N ILE A 370 -10.55 -22.94 18.96
CA ILE A 370 -10.84 -21.52 18.90
C ILE A 370 -9.56 -20.70 19.01
N GLN A 371 -9.37 -19.75 18.10
CA GLN A 371 -8.25 -18.80 18.07
C GLN A 371 -8.68 -17.36 18.35
N MET A 372 -9.96 -17.07 18.17
CA MET A 372 -10.55 -15.73 18.37
C MET A 372 -11.90 -15.85 19.05
N ALA A 373 -12.28 -14.87 19.85
CA ALA A 373 -13.62 -14.78 20.42
C ALA A 373 -14.20 -13.37 20.33
N LEU A 374 -15.46 -13.29 19.91
CA LEU A 374 -16.26 -12.07 19.87
C LEU A 374 -17.42 -12.21 20.87
N LEU A 375 -17.44 -11.33 21.87
CA LEU A 375 -18.57 -11.22 22.78
C LEU A 375 -19.46 -10.05 22.33
N VAL A 376 -20.71 -10.33 21.95
CA VAL A 376 -21.68 -9.34 21.53
C VAL A 376 -22.74 -9.17 22.59
N ILE A 377 -22.85 -7.95 23.15
CA ILE A 377 -23.77 -7.63 24.23
C ILE A 377 -24.78 -6.59 23.75
N ALA A 378 -26.04 -6.96 23.77
CA ALA A 378 -27.16 -6.03 23.60
C ALA A 378 -27.61 -5.56 24.99
N PRO A 379 -27.68 -4.23 25.25
CA PRO A 379 -28.23 -3.72 26.50
C PRO A 379 -29.72 -4.01 26.60
N GLY A 380 -30.20 -4.21 27.82
CA GLY A 380 -31.62 -4.50 28.04
C GLY A 380 -31.96 -4.50 29.52
N LEU A 381 -33.26 -4.67 29.79
CA LEU A 381 -33.76 -4.73 31.16
C LEU A 381 -33.14 -5.97 31.85
N GLY A 382 -32.50 -5.79 33.01
CA GLY A 382 -31.82 -6.85 33.74
C GLY A 382 -30.36 -7.10 33.36
N VAL A 383 -29.82 -6.44 32.33
CA VAL A 383 -28.40 -6.53 31.95
C VAL A 383 -27.60 -5.50 32.75
N ASP A 384 -26.87 -5.96 33.78
CA ASP A 384 -25.95 -5.13 34.57
C ASP A 384 -24.62 -4.96 33.83
N LEU A 385 -24.59 -4.07 32.85
CA LEU A 385 -23.41 -3.87 31.98
C LEU A 385 -22.16 -3.44 32.76
N PRO A 386 -22.22 -2.51 33.74
CA PRO A 386 -21.06 -2.19 34.58
C PRO A 386 -20.47 -3.39 35.33
N ALA A 387 -21.30 -4.30 35.82
CA ALA A 387 -20.81 -5.51 36.48
C ALA A 387 -20.21 -6.50 35.46
N ILE A 388 -20.85 -6.67 34.29
CA ILE A 388 -20.33 -7.55 33.23
C ILE A 388 -18.94 -7.12 32.79
N VAL A 389 -18.72 -5.84 32.49
CA VAL A 389 -17.40 -5.38 32.00
C VAL A 389 -16.30 -5.52 33.05
N ARG A 390 -16.63 -5.40 34.34
CA ARG A 390 -15.67 -5.68 35.44
C ARG A 390 -15.26 -7.15 35.49
N GLU A 391 -16.21 -8.05 35.35
CA GLU A 391 -15.93 -9.51 35.31
C GLU A 391 -15.09 -9.87 34.07
N LEU A 392 -15.38 -9.26 32.89
CA LEU A 392 -14.62 -9.50 31.67
C LEU A 392 -13.16 -9.03 31.80
N VAL A 393 -12.91 -7.88 32.40
CA VAL A 393 -11.56 -7.35 32.63
C VAL A 393 -10.78 -8.17 33.65
N ALA A 394 -11.45 -8.78 34.62
CA ALA A 394 -10.83 -9.64 35.62
C ALA A 394 -10.40 -11.00 35.06
N LEU A 395 -10.86 -11.38 33.85
CA LEU A 395 -10.45 -12.65 33.24
C LEU A 395 -8.94 -12.68 32.92
N PRO A 396 -8.25 -13.77 33.16
CA PRO A 396 -6.89 -13.97 32.67
C PRO A 396 -6.88 -13.88 31.12
N ARG A 397 -5.93 -13.15 30.58
CA ARG A 397 -5.76 -13.11 29.12
C ARG A 397 -5.37 -14.51 28.62
N ALA A 398 -6.16 -15.04 27.69
CA ALA A 398 -5.86 -16.31 27.06
C ALA A 398 -4.61 -16.17 26.16
N GLU A 399 -3.56 -16.92 26.41
CA GLU A 399 -2.33 -16.87 25.64
C GLU A 399 -2.58 -17.13 24.15
N GLY A 400 -2.20 -16.16 23.31
CA GLY A 400 -2.23 -16.26 21.84
C GLY A 400 -3.63 -16.31 21.23
N LYS A 401 -4.68 -15.89 21.95
CA LYS A 401 -6.04 -15.80 21.43
C LYS A 401 -6.54 -14.36 21.47
N ALA A 402 -7.07 -13.88 20.35
CA ALA A 402 -7.59 -12.53 20.26
C ALA A 402 -9.05 -12.46 20.74
N VAL A 403 -9.37 -11.44 21.51
CA VAL A 403 -10.71 -11.20 22.06
C VAL A 403 -11.17 -9.81 21.71
N ALA A 404 -12.43 -9.69 21.30
CA ALA A 404 -13.11 -8.40 21.13
C ALA A 404 -14.47 -8.42 21.79
N VAL A 405 -14.92 -7.26 22.24
CA VAL A 405 -16.25 -7.05 22.77
C VAL A 405 -17.01 -6.12 21.82
N CYS A 406 -18.28 -6.40 21.57
CA CYS A 406 -19.16 -5.50 20.85
C CYS A 406 -20.32 -5.13 21.80
N LEU A 407 -20.40 -3.85 22.15
CA LEU A 407 -21.53 -3.28 22.91
C LEU A 407 -22.45 -2.58 21.93
N ILE A 408 -23.65 -3.14 21.72
CA ILE A 408 -24.64 -2.55 20.82
C ILE A 408 -25.32 -1.38 21.53
N GLY A 409 -25.17 -0.18 20.97
CA GLY A 409 -25.66 1.07 21.53
C GLY A 409 -24.64 2.19 21.40
N GLN A 410 -25.02 3.38 21.86
CA GLN A 410 -24.13 4.55 21.87
C GLN A 410 -24.04 5.19 23.27
N GLU A 411 -24.97 6.09 23.63
CA GLU A 411 -24.88 6.82 24.92
C GLU A 411 -24.87 5.89 26.13
N GLY A 412 -25.80 4.92 26.17
CA GLY A 412 -25.98 4.02 27.31
C GLY A 412 -24.89 2.99 27.52
N VAL A 413 -23.83 2.96 26.69
CA VAL A 413 -22.71 1.99 26.78
C VAL A 413 -21.33 2.66 26.69
N MET A 414 -21.30 3.99 26.70
CA MET A 414 -20.08 4.75 26.43
C MET A 414 -19.03 4.62 27.55
N GLU A 415 -19.46 4.61 28.81
CA GLU A 415 -18.56 4.47 29.95
C GLU A 415 -17.95 3.08 30.00
N GLU A 416 -18.74 2.04 29.76
CA GLU A 416 -18.30 0.65 29.73
C GLU A 416 -17.39 0.38 28.55
N LYS A 417 -17.68 0.97 27.37
CA LYS A 417 -16.77 0.93 26.21
C LYS A 417 -15.40 1.50 26.59
N ARG A 418 -15.36 2.70 27.17
CA ARG A 418 -14.10 3.32 27.61
C ARG A 418 -13.39 2.48 28.69
N PHE A 419 -14.16 1.93 29.61
CA PHE A 419 -13.59 1.05 30.66
C PHE A 419 -12.91 -0.17 30.06
N LEU A 420 -13.55 -0.88 29.14
CA LEU A 420 -12.94 -2.02 28.43
C LEU A 420 -11.67 -1.63 27.68
N GLN A 421 -11.72 -0.51 26.96
CA GLN A 421 -10.61 0.00 26.16
C GLN A 421 -9.38 0.35 27.01
N ARG A 422 -9.57 1.03 28.13
CA ARG A 422 -8.49 1.33 29.12
C ARG A 422 -7.81 0.07 29.66
N HIS A 423 -8.55 -1.03 29.73
CA HIS A 423 -8.02 -2.31 30.21
C HIS A 423 -7.54 -3.22 29.09
N GLY A 424 -7.41 -2.69 27.86
CA GLY A 424 -6.85 -3.41 26.70
C GLY A 424 -7.78 -4.47 26.10
N LEU A 425 -9.10 -4.35 26.32
CA LEU A 425 -10.12 -5.12 25.62
C LEU A 425 -10.73 -4.24 24.53
N PRO A 426 -10.46 -4.51 23.23
CA PRO A 426 -11.02 -3.74 22.15
C PRO A 426 -12.55 -3.85 22.14
N CYS A 427 -13.21 -2.69 22.14
CA CYS A 427 -14.65 -2.61 22.18
C CYS A 427 -15.20 -1.88 20.97
N TYR A 428 -16.19 -2.48 20.32
CA TYR A 428 -16.83 -2.03 19.09
C TYR A 428 -18.30 -1.73 19.31
N SER A 429 -18.85 -0.81 18.52
CA SER A 429 -20.30 -0.54 18.52
C SER A 429 -21.06 -1.35 17.46
N ASN A 430 -20.33 -2.06 16.57
CA ASN A 430 -20.89 -2.85 15.49
C ASN A 430 -20.11 -4.17 15.33
N PRO A 431 -20.77 -5.34 15.30
CA PRO A 431 -20.09 -6.63 15.12
C PRO A 431 -19.27 -6.71 13.84
N LYS A 432 -19.74 -6.12 12.74
CA LYS A 432 -19.04 -6.11 11.46
C LYS A 432 -17.66 -5.45 11.54
N ALA A 433 -17.52 -4.38 12.31
CA ALA A 433 -16.23 -3.71 12.52
C ALA A 433 -15.24 -4.60 13.31
N ALA A 434 -15.71 -5.30 14.33
CA ALA A 434 -14.91 -6.27 15.07
C ALA A 434 -14.45 -7.43 14.18
N LEU A 435 -15.35 -7.97 13.35
CA LEU A 435 -15.04 -9.06 12.41
C LEU A 435 -14.06 -8.62 11.32
N ALA A 436 -14.20 -7.40 10.80
CA ALA A 436 -13.25 -6.83 9.85
C ALA A 436 -11.85 -6.68 10.48
N SER A 437 -11.79 -6.33 11.77
CA SER A 437 -10.54 -6.24 12.51
C SER A 437 -9.89 -7.62 12.72
N PHE A 438 -10.65 -8.65 13.06
CA PHE A 438 -10.15 -10.03 13.13
C PHE A 438 -9.65 -10.54 11.77
N GLU A 439 -10.40 -10.27 10.70
CA GLU A 439 -9.98 -10.61 9.33
C GLU A 439 -8.67 -9.92 8.95
N ALA A 440 -8.51 -8.64 9.28
CA ALA A 440 -7.27 -7.90 9.04
C ALA A 440 -6.08 -8.50 9.81
N MET A 441 -6.28 -8.88 11.08
CA MET A 441 -5.26 -9.55 11.89
C MET A 441 -4.87 -10.92 11.31
N LEU A 442 -5.86 -11.69 10.86
CA LEU A 442 -5.63 -13.01 10.25
C LEU A 442 -4.83 -12.90 8.95
N ARG A 443 -5.20 -11.94 8.10
CA ARG A 443 -4.45 -11.64 6.86
C ARG A 443 -3.03 -11.20 7.16
N TYR A 444 -2.85 -10.33 8.14
CA TYR A 444 -1.52 -9.88 8.55
C TYR A 444 -0.69 -11.02 9.16
N ALA A 445 -1.29 -11.91 9.96
CA ALA A 445 -0.61 -13.09 10.46
C ALA A 445 -0.10 -13.99 9.31
N GLY A 446 -0.92 -14.17 8.26
CA GLY A 446 -0.51 -14.85 7.03
C GLY A 446 0.59 -14.11 6.27
N TRP A 447 0.54 -12.77 6.21
CA TRP A 447 1.60 -11.95 5.61
C TRP A 447 2.93 -12.13 6.33
N LYS A 448 2.92 -12.09 7.65
CA LYS A 448 4.12 -12.21 8.49
C LYS A 448 4.86 -13.56 8.35
N THR A 449 4.15 -14.59 7.90
CA THR A 449 4.73 -15.93 7.65
C THR A 449 5.29 -16.10 6.24
N LYS A 450 5.05 -15.15 5.33
CA LYS A 450 5.62 -15.20 3.98
C LYS A 450 7.13 -15.00 4.02
N SER A 451 7.81 -15.71 3.14
CA SER A 451 9.24 -15.47 2.92
C SER A 451 9.48 -14.07 2.36
N TYR A 452 10.63 -13.47 2.67
CA TYR A 452 11.05 -12.25 1.98
C TYR A 452 11.12 -12.50 0.48
N PRO A 453 10.64 -11.55 -0.34
CA PRO A 453 10.68 -11.72 -1.78
C PRO A 453 12.12 -11.79 -2.28
N VAL A 454 12.41 -12.84 -3.04
CA VAL A 454 13.71 -13.02 -3.70
C VAL A 454 13.60 -12.45 -5.11
N GLU A 455 14.32 -11.38 -5.37
CA GLU A 455 14.45 -10.83 -6.71
C GLU A 455 15.29 -11.78 -7.59
N VAL A 456 14.76 -12.14 -8.74
CA VAL A 456 15.46 -12.97 -9.72
C VAL A 456 16.07 -12.06 -10.79
N CYS A 457 17.38 -12.13 -10.96
CA CYS A 457 18.08 -11.43 -12.03
C CYS A 457 18.62 -12.44 -13.04
N TYR A 458 18.13 -12.36 -14.26
CA TYR A 458 18.63 -13.17 -15.38
C TYR A 458 19.83 -12.50 -16.04
N ARG A 459 20.79 -13.30 -16.44
CA ARG A 459 21.90 -12.81 -17.25
C ARG A 459 21.40 -12.63 -18.69
N ARG A 460 21.24 -11.39 -19.13
CA ARG A 460 20.71 -11.01 -20.45
C ARG A 460 21.71 -10.14 -21.21
N ASP A 461 21.57 -10.06 -22.52
CA ASP A 461 22.39 -9.19 -23.37
C ASP A 461 21.90 -7.73 -23.31
N LYS A 462 22.14 -7.11 -22.14
CA LYS A 462 21.72 -5.72 -21.87
C LYS A 462 22.35 -4.74 -22.89
N ALA A 463 23.61 -4.95 -23.26
CA ALA A 463 24.31 -4.09 -24.20
C ALA A 463 23.71 -4.10 -25.61
N LYS A 464 23.17 -5.26 -26.05
CA LYS A 464 22.45 -5.35 -27.33
C LYS A 464 21.10 -4.65 -27.28
N ALA A 465 20.38 -4.80 -26.18
CA ALA A 465 19.10 -4.12 -25.97
C ALA A 465 19.26 -2.60 -25.90
N GLU A 466 20.26 -2.11 -25.16
CA GLU A 466 20.60 -0.70 -25.02
C GLU A 466 20.90 -0.05 -26.38
N ARG A 467 21.75 -0.67 -27.18
CA ARG A 467 22.04 -0.20 -28.56
C ARG A 467 20.79 -0.11 -29.41
N PHE A 468 19.93 -1.14 -29.36
CA PHE A 468 18.69 -1.13 -30.11
C PHE A 468 17.75 0.00 -29.69
N LEU A 469 17.59 0.24 -28.39
CA LEU A 469 16.76 1.32 -27.88
C LEU A 469 17.34 2.70 -28.24
N GLN A 470 18.66 2.85 -28.14
CA GLN A 470 19.34 4.09 -28.53
C GLN A 470 19.17 4.39 -30.03
N ASP A 471 19.33 3.38 -30.89
CA ASP A 471 19.09 3.52 -32.34
C ASP A 471 17.65 3.99 -32.64
N CYS A 472 16.67 3.49 -31.87
CA CYS A 472 15.27 3.92 -32.00
C CYS A 472 15.07 5.38 -31.57
N LEU A 473 15.67 5.79 -30.45
CA LEU A 473 15.58 7.15 -29.93
C LEU A 473 16.27 8.15 -30.88
N ASP A 474 17.45 7.81 -31.40
CA ASP A 474 18.19 8.62 -32.36
C ASP A 474 17.42 8.80 -33.69
N ALA A 475 16.68 7.76 -34.09
CA ALA A 475 15.76 7.81 -35.23
C ALA A 475 14.42 8.50 -34.92
N ARG A 476 14.22 9.01 -33.69
CA ARG A 476 12.95 9.58 -33.17
C ARG A 476 11.77 8.61 -33.31
N LYS A 477 12.04 7.32 -33.26
CA LYS A 477 11.03 6.27 -33.34
C LYS A 477 10.61 5.87 -31.94
N THR A 478 9.60 6.53 -31.41
CA THR A 478 9.10 6.33 -30.04
C THR A 478 8.02 5.25 -29.92
N GLU A 479 7.41 4.82 -31.04
CA GLU A 479 6.41 3.76 -31.08
C GLU A 479 6.92 2.58 -31.92
N LEU A 480 6.90 1.38 -31.35
CA LEU A 480 7.31 0.14 -32.02
C LEU A 480 6.20 -0.91 -31.96
N PHE A 481 5.99 -1.62 -33.07
CA PHE A 481 4.88 -2.54 -33.23
C PHE A 481 5.35 -3.90 -33.77
N GLY A 482 4.81 -4.99 -33.19
CA GLY A 482 4.98 -6.34 -33.70
C GLY A 482 6.44 -6.77 -33.80
N PHE A 483 6.90 -7.04 -35.03
CA PHE A 483 8.26 -7.54 -35.29
C PHE A 483 9.37 -6.52 -34.98
N GLU A 484 9.06 -5.25 -34.89
CA GLU A 484 10.03 -4.18 -34.59
C GLU A 484 10.57 -4.30 -33.15
N VAL A 485 9.81 -4.94 -32.24
CA VAL A 485 10.23 -5.20 -30.86
C VAL A 485 11.14 -6.46 -30.77
N GLN A 486 11.20 -7.29 -31.82
CA GLN A 486 11.96 -8.56 -31.79
C GLN A 486 13.42 -8.45 -31.35
N PRO A 487 14.21 -7.42 -31.74
CA PRO A 487 15.59 -7.29 -31.29
C PRO A 487 15.70 -7.23 -29.75
N LEU A 488 14.75 -6.55 -29.09
CA LEU A 488 14.66 -6.48 -27.64
C LEU A 488 14.27 -7.84 -27.04
N LEU A 489 13.26 -8.53 -27.63
CA LEU A 489 12.87 -9.88 -27.20
C LEU A 489 14.03 -10.88 -27.30
N MET A 490 14.80 -10.83 -28.39
CA MET A 490 16.00 -11.66 -28.57
C MET A 490 17.07 -11.38 -27.53
N ALA A 491 17.34 -10.12 -27.22
CA ALA A 491 18.35 -9.72 -26.23
C ALA A 491 18.00 -10.23 -24.83
N TYR A 492 16.68 -10.32 -24.54
CA TYR A 492 16.16 -10.83 -23.26
C TYR A 492 15.72 -12.31 -23.31
N GLU A 493 16.03 -13.02 -24.40
CA GLU A 493 15.73 -14.45 -24.59
C GLU A 493 14.25 -14.80 -24.40
N LEU A 494 13.35 -13.85 -24.71
CA LEU A 494 11.93 -14.09 -24.74
C LEU A 494 11.54 -14.84 -26.01
N GLY A 495 10.80 -15.91 -25.88
CA GLY A 495 10.30 -16.69 -27.01
C GLY A 495 9.32 -15.88 -27.85
N PHE A 496 9.49 -15.89 -29.18
CA PHE A 496 8.51 -15.33 -30.11
C PHE A 496 8.44 -16.17 -31.39
N PRO A 497 7.27 -16.24 -32.04
CA PRO A 497 7.13 -16.95 -33.32
C PRO A 497 7.94 -16.24 -34.41
N ARG A 498 8.57 -16.98 -35.27
CA ARG A 498 9.24 -16.40 -36.45
C ARG A 498 8.28 -15.56 -37.25
N THR A 499 8.58 -14.29 -37.43
CA THR A 499 7.65 -13.30 -38.01
C THR A 499 8.41 -12.41 -38.97
N GLU A 500 7.84 -12.19 -40.18
CA GLU A 500 8.41 -11.30 -41.18
C GLU A 500 7.31 -10.46 -41.85
N LEU A 501 7.66 -9.24 -42.28
CA LEU A 501 6.75 -8.34 -42.97
C LEU A 501 6.71 -8.66 -44.47
N ALA A 502 5.54 -8.94 -44.98
CA ALA A 502 5.26 -9.06 -46.40
C ALA A 502 4.49 -7.83 -46.91
N ARG A 503 5.04 -7.14 -47.88
CA ARG A 503 4.39 -5.98 -48.49
C ARG A 503 3.49 -6.34 -49.69
N THR A 504 3.62 -7.58 -50.18
CA THR A 504 2.82 -8.10 -51.30
C THR A 504 2.43 -9.56 -51.05
N SER A 505 1.36 -10.03 -51.68
CA SER A 505 0.93 -11.43 -51.61
C SER A 505 2.03 -12.41 -52.09
N LYS A 506 2.81 -12.00 -53.11
CA LYS A 506 3.97 -12.80 -53.58
C LYS A 506 5.05 -12.95 -52.52
N SER A 507 5.39 -11.85 -51.82
CA SER A 507 6.35 -11.91 -50.70
C SER A 507 5.82 -12.72 -49.54
N ALA A 508 4.52 -12.64 -49.21
CA ALA A 508 3.90 -13.45 -48.17
C ALA A 508 4.04 -14.95 -48.45
N VAL A 509 3.76 -15.37 -49.66
CA VAL A 509 3.93 -16.77 -50.12
C VAL A 509 5.41 -17.21 -50.02
N LYS A 510 6.35 -16.35 -50.42
CA LYS A 510 7.79 -16.64 -50.33
C LYS A 510 8.23 -16.86 -48.87
N ILE A 511 7.79 -16.00 -47.97
CA ILE A 511 8.08 -16.09 -46.52
C ILE A 511 7.45 -17.39 -45.95
N ALA A 512 6.17 -17.65 -46.22
CA ALA A 512 5.50 -18.86 -45.74
C ALA A 512 6.19 -20.17 -46.20
N LYS A 513 6.67 -20.23 -47.45
CA LYS A 513 7.46 -21.33 -47.94
C LYS A 513 8.80 -21.50 -47.19
N ARG A 514 9.44 -20.39 -46.84
CA ARG A 514 10.73 -20.43 -46.07
C ARG A 514 10.50 -20.88 -44.63
N LEU A 515 9.41 -20.47 -44.01
CA LEU A 515 9.04 -20.89 -42.66
C LEU A 515 8.74 -22.39 -42.61
N ALA A 516 8.25 -22.96 -43.71
CA ALA A 516 7.95 -24.39 -43.88
C ALA A 516 6.99 -24.95 -42.82
N CYS A 517 6.05 -24.11 -42.35
CA CYS A 517 5.04 -24.48 -41.37
C CYS A 517 3.72 -23.75 -41.70
N SER A 518 2.63 -24.09 -40.99
CA SER A 518 1.41 -23.31 -40.97
C SER A 518 1.68 -21.90 -40.49
N VAL A 519 1.07 -20.91 -41.14
CA VAL A 519 1.30 -19.48 -40.79
C VAL A 519 0.02 -18.75 -40.46
N ALA A 520 0.16 -17.70 -39.66
CA ALA A 520 -0.85 -16.66 -39.48
C ALA A 520 -0.47 -15.42 -40.27
N LEU A 521 -1.45 -14.76 -40.89
CA LEU A 521 -1.31 -13.42 -41.46
C LEU A 521 -1.94 -12.43 -40.51
N LYS A 522 -1.21 -11.38 -40.18
CA LYS A 522 -1.68 -10.28 -39.34
C LYS A 522 -1.45 -8.96 -40.08
N ILE A 523 -2.47 -8.08 -40.14
CA ILE A 523 -2.31 -6.78 -40.76
C ILE A 523 -1.22 -5.96 -40.02
N SER A 524 -0.42 -5.24 -40.78
CA SER A 524 0.59 -4.32 -40.23
C SER A 524 0.20 -2.88 -40.57
N SER A 525 -0.21 -2.13 -39.55
CA SER A 525 -0.62 -0.73 -39.66
C SER A 525 -0.34 -0.01 -38.35
N PRO A 526 0.24 1.20 -38.37
CA PRO A 526 0.38 2.04 -37.18
C PRO A 526 -0.95 2.60 -36.68
N HIS A 527 -1.99 2.61 -37.52
CA HIS A 527 -3.30 3.19 -37.21
C HIS A 527 -4.31 2.15 -36.69
N ILE A 528 -3.92 0.87 -36.58
CA ILE A 528 -4.78 -0.22 -36.13
C ILE A 528 -4.18 -0.83 -34.88
N GLU A 529 -4.78 -0.50 -33.76
CA GLU A 529 -4.33 -0.95 -32.44
C GLU A 529 -4.71 -2.43 -32.21
N TYR A 530 -5.99 -2.75 -32.36
CA TYR A 530 -6.52 -4.11 -32.18
C TYR A 530 -6.83 -4.73 -33.53
N LYS A 531 -5.94 -5.62 -33.98
CA LYS A 531 -6.05 -6.24 -35.32
C LYS A 531 -7.27 -7.15 -35.46
N SER A 532 -7.67 -7.79 -34.39
CA SER A 532 -8.84 -8.70 -34.34
C SER A 532 -10.15 -7.96 -34.61
N ASP A 533 -10.31 -6.73 -34.10
CA ASP A 533 -11.55 -5.94 -34.19
C ASP A 533 -11.90 -5.55 -35.61
N VAL A 534 -10.90 -5.44 -36.45
CA VAL A 534 -11.05 -5.12 -37.89
C VAL A 534 -10.92 -6.37 -38.77
N GLY A 535 -11.00 -7.58 -38.17
CA GLY A 535 -10.79 -8.82 -38.92
C GLY A 535 -9.41 -8.89 -39.57
N GLY A 536 -8.41 -8.23 -38.99
CA GLY A 536 -7.04 -8.10 -39.49
C GLY A 536 -6.12 -9.27 -39.17
N VAL A 537 -6.66 -10.46 -38.83
CA VAL A 537 -5.92 -11.68 -38.54
C VAL A 537 -6.55 -12.85 -39.26
N GLU A 538 -5.72 -13.64 -39.96
CA GLU A 538 -6.08 -14.95 -40.59
C GLU A 538 -5.09 -16.00 -40.07
N VAL A 539 -5.58 -17.11 -39.60
CA VAL A 539 -4.77 -18.17 -38.96
C VAL A 539 -4.83 -19.48 -39.71
N ASN A 540 -3.87 -20.36 -39.42
CA ASN A 540 -3.83 -21.75 -39.92
C ASN A 540 -3.74 -21.84 -41.45
N LEU A 541 -2.98 -20.96 -42.09
CA LEU A 541 -2.76 -20.98 -43.54
C LEU A 541 -1.63 -21.94 -43.88
N GLN A 542 -1.98 -23.07 -44.55
CA GLN A 542 -1.05 -24.19 -44.80
C GLN A 542 -0.53 -24.23 -46.25
N THR A 543 -1.24 -23.62 -47.20
CA THR A 543 -0.90 -23.69 -48.61
C THR A 543 -0.55 -22.33 -49.18
N SER A 544 0.30 -22.30 -50.22
CA SER A 544 0.67 -21.05 -50.93
C SER A 544 -0.56 -20.32 -51.48
N GLU A 545 -1.61 -21.04 -51.87
CA GLU A 545 -2.84 -20.44 -52.37
C GLU A 545 -3.65 -19.83 -51.24
N ALA A 546 -3.79 -20.52 -50.08
CA ALA A 546 -4.42 -19.96 -48.89
C ALA A 546 -3.73 -18.70 -48.39
N VAL A 547 -2.39 -18.65 -48.38
CA VAL A 547 -1.62 -17.46 -48.00
C VAL A 547 -1.87 -16.33 -48.99
N ARG A 548 -1.94 -16.60 -50.30
CA ARG A 548 -2.20 -15.56 -51.33
C ARG A 548 -3.59 -14.96 -51.17
N GLN A 549 -4.60 -15.83 -51.03
CA GLN A 549 -6.01 -15.43 -50.86
C GLN A 549 -6.21 -14.71 -49.54
N GLY A 550 -5.66 -15.25 -48.43
CA GLY A 550 -5.71 -14.66 -47.10
C GLY A 550 -5.10 -13.25 -47.09
N PHE A 551 -3.96 -13.04 -47.76
CA PHE A 551 -3.37 -11.71 -47.88
C PHE A 551 -4.28 -10.71 -48.56
N ALA A 552 -4.87 -11.10 -49.72
CA ALA A 552 -5.76 -10.22 -50.47
C ALA A 552 -7.07 -9.93 -49.73
N GLN A 553 -7.68 -10.96 -49.13
CA GLN A 553 -8.91 -10.79 -48.36
C GLN A 553 -8.73 -9.94 -47.13
N LEU A 554 -7.65 -10.18 -46.38
CA LEU A 554 -7.32 -9.46 -45.14
C LEU A 554 -7.05 -7.98 -45.41
N THR A 555 -6.23 -7.67 -46.40
CA THR A 555 -5.94 -6.28 -46.79
C THR A 555 -7.18 -5.55 -47.31
N SER A 556 -8.01 -6.20 -48.13
CA SER A 556 -9.26 -5.62 -48.64
C SER A 556 -10.27 -5.38 -47.51
N ARG A 557 -10.47 -6.35 -46.63
CA ARG A 557 -11.40 -6.26 -45.49
C ARG A 557 -11.05 -5.07 -44.58
N VAL A 558 -9.78 -4.97 -44.21
CA VAL A 558 -9.29 -3.91 -43.33
C VAL A 558 -9.39 -2.53 -44.01
N GLN A 559 -9.06 -2.45 -45.32
CA GLN A 559 -9.18 -1.20 -46.08
C GLN A 559 -10.64 -0.73 -46.20
N CYS A 560 -11.60 -1.67 -46.33
CA CYS A 560 -13.02 -1.34 -46.32
C CYS A 560 -13.53 -0.84 -44.96
N GLN A 561 -13.04 -1.38 -43.86
CA GLN A 561 -13.47 -0.99 -42.52
C GLN A 561 -12.77 0.26 -41.99
N ARG A 562 -11.53 0.51 -42.43
CA ARG A 562 -10.67 1.62 -42.02
C ARG A 562 -9.98 2.22 -43.26
N SER A 563 -10.75 2.92 -44.07
CA SER A 563 -10.30 3.48 -45.35
C SER A 563 -9.10 4.44 -45.24
N GLU A 564 -8.98 5.13 -44.11
CA GLU A 564 -7.89 6.08 -43.83
C GLU A 564 -6.65 5.45 -43.22
N ALA A 565 -6.69 4.15 -42.86
CA ALA A 565 -5.57 3.49 -42.21
C ALA A 565 -4.44 3.18 -43.22
N PHE A 566 -3.24 3.63 -42.93
CA PHE A 566 -2.06 3.23 -43.70
C PHE A 566 -1.72 1.75 -43.41
N ILE A 567 -1.76 0.92 -44.46
CA ILE A 567 -1.42 -0.49 -44.37
C ILE A 567 0.01 -0.71 -44.91
N SER A 568 0.97 -1.04 -44.05
CA SER A 568 2.35 -1.32 -44.41
C SER A 568 2.52 -2.73 -45.09
N GLY A 569 1.52 -3.61 -44.93
CA GLY A 569 1.52 -4.98 -45.44
C GLY A 569 0.89 -5.95 -44.45
N CYS A 570 1.30 -7.22 -44.52
CA CYS A 570 0.90 -8.24 -43.53
C CYS A 570 2.16 -8.89 -42.93
N LEU A 571 2.11 -9.12 -41.63
CA LEU A 571 3.07 -9.98 -40.94
C LEU A 571 2.72 -11.44 -41.25
N VAL A 572 3.71 -12.19 -41.74
CA VAL A 572 3.63 -13.64 -41.89
C VAL A 572 4.31 -14.26 -40.69
N GLN A 573 3.52 -14.88 -39.82
CA GLN A 573 3.98 -15.39 -38.54
C GLN A 573 3.78 -16.91 -38.46
N GLU A 574 4.78 -17.61 -37.95
CA GLU A 574 4.71 -19.01 -37.63
C GLU A 574 3.58 -19.32 -36.64
N MET A 575 2.81 -20.37 -36.92
CA MET A 575 1.77 -20.84 -36.00
C MET A 575 2.36 -21.64 -34.86
N ILE A 576 2.06 -21.24 -33.66
CA ILE A 576 2.35 -22.03 -32.45
C ILE A 576 1.36 -23.20 -32.39
N LEU A 577 1.89 -24.43 -32.44
CA LEU A 577 1.07 -25.64 -32.45
C LEU A 577 0.46 -25.94 -31.08
N GLY A 578 -0.72 -26.57 -31.10
CA GLY A 578 -1.49 -26.91 -29.92
C GLY A 578 -2.72 -26.01 -29.76
N LYS A 579 -3.29 -26.02 -28.57
CA LYS A 579 -4.37 -25.10 -28.17
C LYS A 579 -3.80 -24.17 -27.09
N PRO A 580 -3.11 -23.09 -27.46
CA PRO A 580 -2.51 -22.19 -26.50
C PRO A 580 -3.59 -21.50 -25.65
N ALA A 581 -3.28 -21.25 -24.39
CA ALA A 581 -3.99 -20.22 -23.64
C ALA A 581 -3.42 -18.85 -24.04
N GLU A 582 -4.29 -17.88 -24.21
CA GLU A 582 -3.91 -16.51 -24.58
C GLU A 582 -3.97 -15.62 -23.36
N VAL A 583 -2.83 -15.06 -22.98
CA VAL A 583 -2.71 -14.12 -21.87
C VAL A 583 -2.09 -12.82 -22.34
N CYS A 584 -2.32 -11.75 -21.57
CA CYS A 584 -1.83 -10.41 -21.84
C CYS A 584 -0.93 -9.95 -20.69
N ILE A 585 0.21 -9.36 -21.03
CA ILE A 585 1.12 -8.68 -20.10
C ILE A 585 1.28 -7.25 -20.57
N ARG A 586 0.90 -6.30 -19.71
CA ARG A 586 1.04 -4.87 -20.00
C ARG A 586 1.86 -4.21 -18.91
N VAL A 587 2.79 -3.37 -19.31
CA VAL A 587 3.56 -2.52 -18.40
C VAL A 587 3.27 -1.06 -18.71
N GLN A 588 3.04 -0.30 -17.68
CA GLN A 588 2.96 1.15 -17.75
C GLN A 588 3.84 1.74 -16.64
N ARG A 589 4.70 2.68 -17.01
CA ARG A 589 5.55 3.36 -16.03
C ARG A 589 4.76 4.43 -15.30
N ASP A 590 4.65 4.27 -13.99
CA ASP A 590 4.13 5.30 -13.11
C ASP A 590 5.27 6.24 -12.68
N PRO A 591 5.04 7.58 -12.65
CA PRO A 591 6.08 8.55 -12.32
C PRO A 591 6.64 8.40 -10.89
N LYS A 592 5.86 7.88 -9.95
CA LYS A 592 6.24 7.75 -8.53
C LYS A 592 6.66 6.35 -8.13
N PHE A 593 6.06 5.33 -8.76
CA PHE A 593 6.25 3.93 -8.39
C PHE A 593 7.10 3.14 -9.38
N GLY A 594 7.34 3.68 -10.59
CA GLY A 594 8.05 2.97 -11.65
C GLY A 594 7.16 1.99 -12.42
N PRO A 595 7.71 0.90 -13.00
CA PRO A 595 6.95 0.01 -13.86
C PRO A 595 5.84 -0.74 -13.12
N LEU A 596 4.59 -0.52 -13.52
CA LEU A 596 3.41 -1.26 -13.07
C LEU A 596 3.08 -2.33 -14.08
N ILE A 597 3.17 -3.59 -13.68
CA ILE A 597 2.94 -4.76 -14.51
C ILE A 597 1.53 -5.27 -14.27
N ARG A 598 0.75 -5.37 -15.34
CA ARG A 598 -0.60 -5.94 -15.37
C ARG A 598 -0.56 -7.27 -16.11
N PHE A 599 -1.19 -8.29 -15.54
CA PHE A 599 -1.34 -9.63 -16.11
C PHE A 599 -2.81 -10.03 -16.13
N GLY A 600 -3.28 -10.58 -17.25
CA GLY A 600 -4.67 -11.02 -17.41
C GLY A 600 -4.87 -11.90 -18.64
N LEU A 601 -6.12 -12.23 -18.96
CA LEU A 601 -6.46 -12.90 -20.21
C LEU A 601 -6.29 -11.96 -21.41
N ALA A 602 -6.01 -12.53 -22.58
CA ALA A 602 -5.96 -11.84 -23.86
C ALA A 602 -7.24 -12.08 -24.70
N GLY A 603 -7.40 -11.30 -25.78
CA GLY A 603 -8.48 -11.45 -26.73
C GLY A 603 -9.85 -10.98 -26.22
N SER A 604 -10.93 -11.37 -26.91
CA SER A 604 -12.31 -10.97 -26.60
C SER A 604 -12.81 -11.37 -25.22
N GLN A 605 -12.17 -12.36 -24.57
CA GLN A 605 -12.48 -12.75 -23.20
C GLN A 605 -12.00 -11.70 -22.18
N ALA A 606 -10.92 -11.00 -22.47
CA ALA A 606 -10.38 -9.94 -21.59
C ALA A 606 -11.38 -8.80 -21.41
N ASP A 607 -12.10 -8.41 -22.47
CA ASP A 607 -13.06 -7.31 -22.44
C ASP A 607 -14.33 -7.67 -21.66
N ILE A 608 -14.69 -8.96 -21.66
CA ILE A 608 -15.87 -9.47 -20.94
C ILE A 608 -15.59 -9.58 -19.44
N PHE A 609 -14.47 -10.20 -19.08
CA PHE A 609 -14.16 -10.49 -17.69
C PHE A 609 -13.46 -9.34 -16.95
N GLN A 610 -12.77 -8.45 -17.67
CA GLN A 610 -11.97 -7.32 -17.12
C GLN A 610 -11.10 -7.73 -15.91
N GLU A 611 -10.68 -8.99 -15.89
CA GLU A 611 -9.99 -9.60 -14.76
C GLU A 611 -8.48 -9.56 -14.99
N TYR A 612 -7.79 -8.91 -14.06
CA TYR A 612 -6.33 -8.78 -14.11
C TYR A 612 -5.75 -8.69 -12.69
N SER A 613 -4.49 -9.10 -12.58
CA SER A 613 -3.66 -8.85 -11.41
C SER A 613 -2.61 -7.78 -11.71
N MET A 614 -2.12 -7.09 -10.69
CA MET A 614 -1.11 -6.05 -10.82
C MET A 614 0.00 -6.19 -9.80
N ARG A 615 1.23 -5.87 -10.22
CA ARG A 615 2.40 -5.74 -9.34
C ARG A 615 3.33 -4.63 -9.85
N LEU A 616 4.05 -4.03 -8.93
CA LEU A 616 5.18 -3.15 -9.26
C LEU A 616 6.44 -3.98 -9.48
N ALA A 617 7.28 -3.55 -10.41
CA ALA A 617 8.62 -4.10 -10.57
C ALA A 617 9.58 -3.59 -9.45
N PRO A 618 10.53 -4.42 -8.96
CA PRO A 618 10.86 -5.78 -9.39
C PRO A 618 9.85 -6.82 -8.91
N LEU A 619 9.60 -7.84 -9.74
CA LEU A 619 8.81 -9.00 -9.35
C LEU A 619 9.69 -10.06 -8.67
N SER A 620 9.19 -10.67 -7.62
CA SER A 620 9.69 -11.92 -7.08
C SER A 620 9.04 -13.14 -7.76
N LEU A 621 9.62 -14.33 -7.57
CA LEU A 621 8.99 -15.59 -8.01
C LEU A 621 7.57 -15.75 -7.42
N GLU A 622 7.40 -15.37 -6.15
CA GLU A 622 6.09 -15.44 -5.49
C GLU A 622 5.09 -14.46 -6.09
N ASP A 623 5.55 -13.24 -6.46
CA ASP A 623 4.71 -12.25 -7.14
C ASP A 623 4.22 -12.77 -8.49
N ALA A 624 5.12 -13.30 -9.33
CA ALA A 624 4.76 -13.84 -10.64
C ALA A 624 3.75 -15.00 -10.52
N ALA A 625 3.99 -15.96 -9.62
CA ALA A 625 3.06 -17.05 -9.35
C ALA A 625 1.74 -16.54 -8.72
N GLY A 626 1.82 -15.54 -7.85
CA GLY A 626 0.67 -14.90 -7.20
C GLY A 626 -0.23 -14.19 -8.20
N MET A 627 0.35 -13.46 -9.16
CA MET A 627 -0.40 -12.77 -10.23
C MET A 627 -1.29 -13.74 -11.02
N MET A 628 -0.80 -14.93 -11.31
CA MET A 628 -1.58 -15.96 -12.00
C MET A 628 -2.69 -16.51 -11.10
N ARG A 629 -2.39 -16.83 -9.84
CA ARG A 629 -3.34 -17.47 -8.90
C ARG A 629 -4.48 -16.53 -8.49
N GLU A 630 -4.27 -15.23 -8.50
CA GLU A 630 -5.28 -14.22 -8.16
C GLU A 630 -6.40 -14.13 -9.20
N LEU A 631 -6.18 -14.58 -10.44
CA LEU A 631 -7.22 -14.62 -11.46
C LEU A 631 -8.23 -15.73 -11.14
N LYS A 632 -9.54 -15.40 -11.12
CA LYS A 632 -10.62 -16.40 -10.96
C LYS A 632 -10.58 -17.45 -12.04
N VAL A 633 -10.15 -17.03 -13.23
CA VAL A 633 -9.97 -17.89 -14.40
C VAL A 633 -8.67 -18.71 -14.36
N PHE A 634 -7.90 -18.67 -13.26
CA PHE A 634 -6.67 -19.46 -13.11
C PHE A 634 -6.89 -20.96 -13.32
N SER A 635 -8.11 -21.46 -13.02
CA SER A 635 -8.51 -22.82 -13.30
C SER A 635 -8.42 -23.18 -14.81
N LEU A 636 -8.61 -22.19 -15.70
CA LEU A 636 -8.45 -22.36 -17.15
C LEU A 636 -6.98 -22.49 -17.56
N LEU A 637 -6.06 -21.94 -16.78
CA LEU A 637 -4.61 -22.09 -16.96
C LEU A 637 -4.09 -23.41 -16.36
N LYS A 638 -4.85 -24.03 -15.46
CA LYS A 638 -4.61 -25.39 -14.97
C LYS A 638 -5.21 -26.42 -15.93
N ARG A 639 -4.83 -27.66 -15.75
CA ARG A 639 -5.23 -28.79 -16.56
C ARG A 639 -6.75 -28.91 -16.69
N GLU A 640 -7.33 -28.73 -17.88
CA GLU A 640 -8.64 -29.22 -18.22
C GLU A 640 -8.59 -30.72 -18.52
N ARG A 641 -9.71 -31.45 -18.25
CA ARG A 641 -9.83 -32.87 -18.60
C ARG A 641 -9.55 -33.06 -20.09
N GLY A 642 -8.49 -33.82 -20.43
CA GLY A 642 -8.12 -34.17 -21.81
C GLY A 642 -7.15 -33.18 -22.50
N ARG A 643 -6.57 -32.19 -21.83
CA ARG A 643 -5.49 -31.31 -22.35
C ARG A 643 -4.20 -31.50 -21.58
N ASP A 644 -3.05 -31.26 -22.23
CA ASP A 644 -1.77 -31.19 -21.56
C ASP A 644 -1.72 -29.98 -20.63
N ALA A 645 -1.04 -30.12 -19.48
CA ALA A 645 -0.84 -29.01 -18.57
C ALA A 645 0.01 -27.91 -19.25
N LEU A 646 -0.41 -26.65 -19.09
CA LEU A 646 0.35 -25.50 -19.60
C LEU A 646 1.65 -25.32 -18.84
N ASP A 647 2.68 -24.82 -19.51
CA ASP A 647 3.97 -24.49 -18.90
C ASP A 647 3.89 -23.15 -18.17
N LEU A 648 3.37 -23.19 -16.96
CA LEU A 648 3.24 -22.00 -16.10
C LEU A 648 4.60 -21.44 -15.67
N ARG A 649 5.65 -22.27 -15.62
CA ARG A 649 7.02 -21.81 -15.30
C ARG A 649 7.57 -20.93 -16.41
N ALA A 650 7.36 -21.31 -17.67
CA ALA A 650 7.73 -20.45 -18.78
C ALA A 650 6.99 -19.11 -18.76
N LEU A 651 5.73 -19.07 -18.29
CA LEU A 651 4.98 -17.84 -18.12
C LEU A 651 5.50 -17.00 -16.93
N GLU A 652 5.90 -17.63 -15.83
CA GLU A 652 6.59 -16.97 -14.71
C GLU A 652 7.89 -16.31 -15.19
N ASP A 653 8.69 -17.03 -15.98
CA ASP A 653 9.94 -16.52 -16.56
C ASP A 653 9.71 -15.30 -17.47
N VAL A 654 8.62 -15.31 -18.27
CA VAL A 654 8.24 -14.14 -19.08
C VAL A 654 7.93 -12.94 -18.19
N LEU A 655 7.12 -13.11 -17.13
CA LEU A 655 6.77 -12.02 -16.20
C LEU A 655 8.00 -11.44 -15.50
N LEU A 656 8.89 -12.30 -15.00
CA LEU A 656 10.14 -11.88 -14.34
C LEU A 656 11.09 -11.17 -15.32
N THR A 657 11.20 -11.69 -16.55
CA THR A 657 12.02 -11.07 -17.60
C THR A 657 11.49 -9.70 -17.99
N VAL A 658 10.16 -9.54 -18.13
CA VAL A 658 9.51 -8.24 -18.39
C VAL A 658 9.77 -7.26 -17.24
N SER A 659 9.67 -7.73 -16.00
CA SER A 659 9.98 -6.93 -14.81
C SER A 659 11.43 -6.41 -14.85
N GLN A 660 12.38 -7.28 -15.10
CA GLN A 660 13.79 -6.91 -15.19
C GLN A 660 14.05 -5.94 -16.35
N MET A 661 13.54 -6.23 -17.54
CA MET A 661 13.73 -5.42 -18.74
C MET A 661 13.23 -3.98 -18.56
N THR A 662 12.08 -3.80 -17.94
CA THR A 662 11.50 -2.47 -17.70
C THR A 662 12.20 -1.68 -16.58
N LEU A 663 12.94 -2.36 -15.70
CA LEU A 663 13.84 -1.73 -14.73
C LEU A 663 15.20 -1.36 -15.34
N ASP A 664 15.73 -2.24 -16.21
CA ASP A 664 16.99 -2.00 -16.89
C ASP A 664 16.93 -0.80 -17.85
N PHE A 665 15.74 -0.52 -18.42
CA PHE A 665 15.52 0.55 -19.38
C PHE A 665 14.40 1.50 -18.96
N PRO A 666 14.76 2.59 -18.25
CA PRO A 666 13.78 3.62 -17.83
C PRO A 666 13.06 4.31 -18.99
N GLU A 667 13.65 4.32 -20.19
CA GLU A 667 13.07 4.87 -21.42
C GLU A 667 11.81 4.14 -21.88
N ILE A 668 11.62 2.88 -21.51
CA ILE A 668 10.39 2.13 -21.81
C ILE A 668 9.25 2.70 -20.96
N TYR A 669 8.33 3.43 -21.62
CA TYR A 669 7.16 4.01 -20.98
C TYR A 669 6.00 3.02 -20.89
N THR A 670 5.65 2.41 -22.04
CA THR A 670 4.68 1.31 -22.09
C THR A 670 5.28 0.11 -22.80
N LEU A 671 4.89 -1.08 -22.35
CA LEU A 671 5.19 -2.33 -23.03
C LEU A 671 3.96 -3.22 -22.94
N GLU A 672 3.54 -3.75 -24.09
CA GLU A 672 2.38 -4.64 -24.17
C GLU A 672 2.75 -5.89 -24.95
N PHE A 673 2.49 -7.04 -24.34
CA PHE A 673 2.54 -8.35 -24.99
C PHE A 673 1.12 -8.91 -25.05
N ASP A 674 0.50 -8.83 -26.20
CA ASP A 674 -0.88 -9.22 -26.43
C ASP A 674 -1.06 -9.84 -27.85
N PRO A 675 -1.26 -11.17 -27.97
CA PRO A 675 -1.24 -12.15 -26.90
C PRO A 675 0.16 -12.73 -26.61
N VAL A 676 0.33 -13.25 -25.39
CA VAL A 676 1.33 -14.26 -25.07
C VAL A 676 0.65 -15.63 -25.16
N LEU A 677 1.17 -16.51 -26.00
CA LEU A 677 0.63 -17.86 -26.23
C LEU A 677 1.34 -18.85 -25.31
N VAL A 678 0.58 -19.47 -24.41
CA VAL A 678 1.10 -20.44 -23.43
C VAL A 678 0.64 -21.84 -23.81
N THR A 679 1.58 -22.75 -23.98
CA THR A 679 1.33 -24.18 -24.28
C THR A 679 2.02 -25.07 -23.25
N SER A 680 1.96 -26.40 -23.41
CA SER A 680 2.73 -27.35 -22.60
C SER A 680 4.24 -27.35 -22.88
N ARG A 681 4.71 -26.56 -23.86
CA ARG A 681 6.12 -26.51 -24.30
C ARG A 681 6.79 -25.16 -24.06
N GLY A 682 6.08 -24.20 -23.50
CA GLY A 682 6.61 -22.87 -23.24
C GLY A 682 5.60 -21.75 -23.45
N ALA A 683 6.09 -20.52 -23.42
CA ALA A 683 5.36 -19.28 -23.64
C ALA A 683 6.02 -18.43 -24.74
N TRP A 684 5.20 -17.88 -25.65
CA TRP A 684 5.65 -17.11 -26.81
C TRP A 684 4.93 -15.79 -26.94
N VAL A 685 5.67 -14.71 -27.10
CA VAL A 685 5.12 -13.36 -27.37
C VAL A 685 4.68 -13.28 -28.83
N ALA A 686 3.40 -13.46 -29.11
CA ALA A 686 2.86 -13.47 -30.48
C ALA A 686 2.39 -12.09 -30.95
N GLY A 687 2.26 -11.14 -30.05
CA GLY A 687 1.98 -9.72 -30.32
C GLY A 687 2.76 -8.84 -29.35
N ALA A 688 3.35 -7.75 -29.84
CA ALA A 688 4.10 -6.81 -29.01
C ALA A 688 3.85 -5.38 -29.46
N ARG A 689 3.81 -4.46 -28.49
CA ARG A 689 3.82 -3.01 -28.70
C ARG A 689 4.66 -2.38 -27.61
N MET A 690 5.38 -1.33 -27.94
CA MET A 690 6.22 -0.61 -27.00
C MET A 690 6.22 0.86 -27.32
N SER A 691 6.16 1.73 -26.29
CA SER A 691 6.41 3.16 -26.44
C SER A 691 7.62 3.58 -25.58
N LEU A 692 8.41 4.48 -26.10
CA LEU A 692 9.58 5.05 -25.46
C LEU A 692 9.31 6.49 -25.03
N LEU A 693 9.80 6.88 -23.86
CA LEU A 693 9.87 8.28 -23.47
C LEU A 693 10.91 8.99 -24.35
N PRO A 694 10.58 10.13 -24.99
CA PRO A 694 11.61 10.93 -25.60
C PRO A 694 12.61 11.36 -24.52
N GLN A 695 13.89 11.36 -24.83
CA GLN A 695 14.89 11.98 -23.95
C GLN A 695 14.47 13.45 -23.77
N SER A 696 14.28 13.87 -22.51
CA SER A 696 14.10 15.28 -22.19
C SER A 696 15.37 16.01 -22.60
N GLU A 697 15.24 16.97 -23.53
CA GLU A 697 16.32 17.90 -23.89
C GLU A 697 16.81 18.68 -22.68
#